data_63e7892dd41000c6912ff720c3c22e99
#
_entry.id   63e7892dd41000c6912ff720c3c22e99
#
_cell.length_a   1.000
_cell.length_b   1.000
_cell.length_c   1.000
_cell.angle_alpha   90.00
_cell.angle_beta   90.00
_cell.angle_gamma   90.00
#
_symmetry.space_group_name_H-M   'P 1'
#
loop_
_entity.id
_entity.type
_entity.pdbx_description
1 polymer ?
#
loop_
_entity_poly.entity_id
_entity_poly.type
_entity_poly.pdbx_seq_one_letter_code
_entity_poly.pdbx_strand_id
1 'polypeptide(L)'
;MSARPPGSLRRRLEFTLVGVALVSVLLLSGLNYVFARVLISDSVEAQLSVLRDTRVQSIERGAARVQDTVSTLAVTPSVVTAFDELSAGYADVDDSLTPAQLSELEASYDKALQPLRDAGQEVPTAASLVPTSGSGQFVQYKYIAENPDGFDERDQLDDAGDGSSYSQAHAEYHPLLRALMENSGLSDLMFIDVDTAEVIYSVKKRIDVGTNAADGPWAENGLDAVLDALATVPIGETVVSDTAFYAPARGQAVFLLASSIRSFGDATGAIVAQLPVQALTDLATSGQDWELLGLDDTGDVYLVGADGTLRTDTRAWLDDPEQFLEEHFDRNADESLIEQMRLVGSAALTQQVDNRAVETALGGDTFVGTVTTYDGDKVFAASGPVRIGSLDWAVVIEKDRAEATAGLSSLLRGTLVVMAVLLPVTALLGWWLARSLTRPFGQLVDAAGRIANGEPASGVGSLGNNELGDVGRQLESVAARLAAEEAALVAEEEQINAVLAAVVPARLVDRVRSGEQGIADLVDSATVISILVDGMPEATGSNQDTVFEITEQLVEGVEQLQEQYGVEHIRRSTTSALFAAGLGVDEPQVDAAAEFTAAVLQMAQAVGAEFGQSLFVRAGIATGDVASGVIGERQLAFSMWGEPVTRAFTLASLARAGEILVDEAVRDALETGWDVEVREGLLGLDDTVEAWALRPPPAPGA
;
A
#
# COMPACT_ATOMS: atom_id res chain seq x y z
N MET A 1 -10.13 26.71 72.34
CA MET A 1 -10.35 26.37 70.91
C MET A 1 -9.00 26.50 70.20
N SER A 2 -8.28 25.42 70.02
CA SER A 2 -6.97 25.43 69.39
C SER A 2 -7.11 25.61 67.88
N ALA A 3 -6.60 26.71 67.38
CA ALA A 3 -6.54 26.98 65.94
C ALA A 3 -5.64 25.92 65.27
N ARG A 4 -6.15 25.17 64.30
CA ARG A 4 -5.38 24.33 63.42
C ARG A 4 -4.34 25.20 62.70
N PRO A 5 -3.06 24.76 62.62
CA PRO A 5 -2.06 25.53 61.89
C PRO A 5 -2.50 25.60 60.41
N PRO A 6 -2.44 26.79 59.78
CA PRO A 6 -2.75 26.93 58.37
C PRO A 6 -1.78 26.04 57.56
N GLY A 7 -2.30 25.13 56.73
CA GLY A 7 -1.46 24.33 55.87
C GLY A 7 -0.49 25.22 55.12
N SER A 8 0.80 24.98 55.28
CA SER A 8 1.84 25.89 54.83
C SER A 8 1.64 26.22 53.35
N LEU A 9 1.72 27.50 52.99
CA LEU A 9 1.61 28.03 51.63
C LEU A 9 2.43 27.18 50.63
N ARG A 10 3.55 26.68 51.11
CA ARG A 10 4.47 25.77 50.44
C ARG A 10 3.78 24.50 49.96
N ARG A 11 3.07 23.77 50.82
CA ARG A 11 2.36 22.53 50.44
C ARG A 11 1.27 22.79 49.43
N ARG A 12 0.51 23.89 49.55
CA ARG A 12 -0.53 24.25 48.60
C ARG A 12 0.06 24.57 47.22
N LEU A 13 1.22 25.27 47.17
CA LEU A 13 1.90 25.60 45.91
C LEU A 13 2.51 24.37 45.26
N GLU A 14 3.12 23.48 46.05
CA GLU A 14 3.64 22.20 45.55
C GLU A 14 2.53 21.34 44.93
N PHE A 15 1.41 21.15 45.65
CA PHE A 15 0.30 20.35 45.16
C PHE A 15 -0.42 20.98 43.94
N THR A 16 -0.57 22.31 43.90
CA THR A 16 -1.20 22.96 42.74
C THR A 16 -0.29 22.90 41.50
N LEU A 17 0.99 23.14 41.61
CA LEU A 17 1.92 23.08 40.47
C LEU A 17 2.05 21.65 39.93
N VAL A 18 2.22 20.66 40.80
CA VAL A 18 2.29 19.26 40.39
C VAL A 18 0.93 18.79 39.85
N GLY A 19 -0.18 19.20 40.47
CA GLY A 19 -1.53 18.87 39.99
C GLY A 19 -1.84 19.46 38.62
N VAL A 20 -1.52 20.71 38.37
CA VAL A 20 -1.70 21.36 37.06
C VAL A 20 -0.80 20.70 36.00
N ALA A 21 0.47 20.43 36.32
CA ALA A 21 1.36 19.76 35.42
C ALA A 21 0.85 18.35 35.06
N LEU A 22 0.39 17.58 36.05
CA LEU A 22 -0.15 16.23 35.85
C LEU A 22 -1.41 16.28 34.96
N VAL A 23 -2.36 17.17 35.27
CA VAL A 23 -3.59 17.31 34.48
C VAL A 23 -3.26 17.75 33.06
N SER A 24 -2.33 18.69 32.88
CA SER A 24 -1.94 19.15 31.54
C SER A 24 -1.29 18.04 30.72
N VAL A 25 -0.40 17.25 31.33
CA VAL A 25 0.26 16.10 30.65
C VAL A 25 -0.78 15.03 30.31
N LEU A 26 -1.68 14.71 31.22
CA LEU A 26 -2.74 13.71 30.97
C LEU A 26 -3.70 14.16 29.87
N LEU A 27 -4.12 15.42 29.88
CA LEU A 27 -4.99 15.97 28.84
C LEU A 27 -4.30 15.99 27.47
N LEU A 28 -3.04 16.44 27.42
CA LEU A 28 -2.27 16.51 26.19
C LEU A 28 -2.00 15.09 25.64
N SER A 29 -1.67 14.14 26.52
CA SER A 29 -1.45 12.74 26.14
C SER A 29 -2.74 12.07 25.66
N GLY A 30 -3.85 12.31 26.35
CA GLY A 30 -5.16 11.82 25.93
C GLY A 30 -5.59 12.39 24.58
N LEU A 31 -5.39 13.69 24.37
CA LEU A 31 -5.70 14.35 23.11
C LEU A 31 -4.82 13.82 21.96
N ASN A 32 -3.50 13.70 22.20
CA ASN A 32 -2.59 13.12 21.23
C ASN A 32 -2.93 11.67 20.87
N TYR A 33 -3.31 10.87 21.86
CA TYR A 33 -3.73 9.48 21.61
C TYR A 33 -4.99 9.42 20.73
N VAL A 34 -6.00 10.21 21.05
CA VAL A 34 -7.26 10.27 20.25
C VAL A 34 -6.94 10.75 18.83
N PHE A 35 -6.13 11.80 18.70
CA PHE A 35 -5.75 12.35 17.41
C PHE A 35 -4.93 11.36 16.57
N ALA A 36 -3.94 10.71 17.19
CA ALA A 36 -3.14 9.69 16.53
C ALA A 36 -3.99 8.49 16.08
N ARG A 37 -4.95 8.07 16.92
CA ARG A 37 -5.87 6.98 16.57
C ARG A 37 -6.73 7.33 15.35
N VAL A 38 -7.31 8.53 15.32
CA VAL A 38 -8.11 8.97 14.18
C VAL A 38 -7.24 9.07 12.94
N LEU A 39 -6.08 9.71 13.05
CA LEU A 39 -5.17 9.88 11.91
C LEU A 39 -4.69 8.54 11.32
N ILE A 40 -4.38 7.57 12.18
CA ILE A 40 -3.97 6.23 11.73
C ILE A 40 -5.16 5.53 11.06
N SER A 41 -6.35 5.57 11.67
CA SER A 41 -7.54 4.97 11.06
C SER A 41 -7.83 5.58 9.69
N ASP A 42 -7.86 6.90 9.59
CA ASP A 42 -8.10 7.61 8.32
C ASP A 42 -7.02 7.27 7.28
N SER A 43 -5.76 7.15 7.71
CA SER A 43 -4.65 6.79 6.83
C SER A 43 -4.76 5.36 6.30
N VAL A 44 -5.12 4.40 7.16
CA VAL A 44 -5.32 3.00 6.78
C VAL A 44 -6.53 2.88 5.84
N GLU A 45 -7.64 3.52 6.18
CA GLU A 45 -8.84 3.52 5.34
C GLU A 45 -8.56 4.13 3.95
N ALA A 46 -7.81 5.23 3.90
CA ALA A 46 -7.39 5.84 2.63
C ALA A 46 -6.47 4.91 1.82
N GLN A 47 -5.51 4.26 2.47
CA GLN A 47 -4.60 3.30 1.83
C GLN A 47 -5.37 2.11 1.25
N LEU A 48 -6.25 1.48 2.06
CA LEU A 48 -7.07 0.36 1.61
C LEU A 48 -8.03 0.77 0.48
N SER A 49 -8.57 1.99 0.51
CA SER A 49 -9.40 2.51 -0.58
C SER A 49 -8.64 2.60 -1.91
N VAL A 50 -7.43 3.15 -1.89
CA VAL A 50 -6.58 3.23 -3.08
C VAL A 50 -6.19 1.84 -3.58
N LEU A 51 -5.86 0.94 -2.66
CA LEU A 51 -5.53 -0.44 -3.00
C LEU A 51 -6.73 -1.15 -3.63
N ARG A 52 -7.95 -0.99 -3.06
CA ARG A 52 -9.19 -1.50 -3.63
C ARG A 52 -9.37 -1.04 -5.08
N ASP A 53 -9.28 0.26 -5.34
CA ASP A 53 -9.49 0.79 -6.69
C ASP A 53 -8.46 0.23 -7.68
N THR A 54 -7.22 0.06 -7.22
CA THR A 54 -6.16 -0.55 -8.01
C THR A 54 -6.43 -2.03 -8.25
N ARG A 55 -6.90 -2.76 -7.24
CA ARG A 55 -7.21 -4.19 -7.36
C ARG A 55 -8.40 -4.44 -8.26
N VAL A 56 -9.50 -3.69 -8.09
CA VAL A 56 -10.65 -3.75 -9.01
C VAL A 56 -10.18 -3.66 -10.46
N GLN A 57 -9.44 -2.62 -10.80
CA GLN A 57 -8.93 -2.44 -12.16
C GLN A 57 -7.99 -3.55 -12.61
N SER A 58 -7.14 -4.06 -11.71
CA SER A 58 -6.22 -5.16 -12.03
C SER A 58 -6.95 -6.46 -12.32
N ILE A 59 -7.96 -6.79 -11.50
CA ILE A 59 -8.77 -7.99 -11.62
C ILE A 59 -9.61 -7.93 -12.90
N GLU A 60 -10.31 -6.82 -13.13
CA GLU A 60 -11.12 -6.64 -14.35
C GLU A 60 -10.27 -6.72 -15.61
N ARG A 61 -9.11 -6.07 -15.65
CA ARG A 61 -8.16 -6.16 -16.78
C ARG A 61 -7.56 -7.56 -16.93
N GLY A 62 -7.29 -8.25 -15.81
CA GLY A 62 -6.81 -9.61 -15.80
C GLY A 62 -7.84 -10.56 -16.39
N ALA A 63 -9.06 -10.47 -15.91
CA ALA A 63 -10.18 -11.25 -16.42
C ALA A 63 -10.45 -10.96 -17.92
N ALA A 64 -10.45 -9.69 -18.31
CA ALA A 64 -10.60 -9.31 -19.72
C ALA A 64 -9.50 -9.92 -20.61
N ARG A 65 -8.26 -9.96 -20.15
CA ARG A 65 -7.17 -10.62 -20.91
C ARG A 65 -7.38 -12.11 -21.08
N VAL A 66 -7.92 -12.81 -20.07
CA VAL A 66 -8.25 -14.23 -20.20
C VAL A 66 -9.41 -14.41 -21.20
N GLN A 67 -10.44 -13.57 -21.13
CA GLN A 67 -11.54 -13.56 -22.09
C GLN A 67 -11.04 -13.29 -23.53
N ASP A 68 -10.16 -12.30 -23.72
CA ASP A 68 -9.52 -12.00 -25.01
C ASP A 68 -8.66 -13.19 -25.52
N THR A 69 -8.00 -13.90 -24.60
CA THR A 69 -7.24 -15.10 -24.96
C THR A 69 -8.15 -16.19 -25.49
N VAL A 70 -9.26 -16.49 -24.79
CA VAL A 70 -10.23 -17.51 -25.20
C VAL A 70 -10.90 -17.13 -26.53
N SER A 71 -11.30 -15.86 -26.70
CA SER A 71 -11.87 -15.38 -27.97
C SER A 71 -10.85 -15.48 -29.13
N THR A 72 -9.57 -15.19 -28.86
CA THR A 72 -8.49 -15.32 -29.85
C THR A 72 -8.25 -16.79 -30.22
N LEU A 73 -8.26 -17.69 -29.24
CA LEU A 73 -8.16 -19.13 -29.48
C LEU A 73 -9.30 -19.61 -30.39
N ALA A 74 -10.54 -19.18 -30.13
CA ALA A 74 -11.71 -19.57 -30.90
C ALA A 74 -11.66 -19.20 -32.39
N VAL A 75 -10.88 -18.17 -32.75
CA VAL A 75 -10.70 -17.72 -34.15
C VAL A 75 -9.34 -18.09 -34.73
N THR A 76 -8.46 -18.72 -33.96
CA THR A 76 -7.14 -19.14 -34.42
C THR A 76 -7.27 -20.26 -35.44
N PRO A 77 -6.74 -20.13 -36.66
CA PRO A 77 -6.96 -21.10 -37.73
C PRO A 77 -6.63 -22.55 -37.36
N SER A 78 -5.54 -22.78 -36.61
CA SER A 78 -5.15 -24.13 -36.17
C SER A 78 -6.14 -24.71 -35.15
N VAL A 79 -6.75 -23.88 -34.31
CA VAL A 79 -7.78 -24.30 -33.34
C VAL A 79 -9.09 -24.61 -34.06
N VAL A 80 -9.48 -23.76 -35.02
CA VAL A 80 -10.67 -24.00 -35.86
C VAL A 80 -10.53 -25.30 -36.64
N THR A 81 -9.35 -25.52 -37.28
CA THR A 81 -9.11 -26.76 -38.01
C THR A 81 -9.09 -27.97 -37.06
N ALA A 82 -8.50 -27.85 -35.90
CA ALA A 82 -8.51 -28.89 -34.89
C ALA A 82 -9.93 -29.23 -34.45
N PHE A 83 -10.79 -28.22 -34.26
CA PHE A 83 -12.21 -28.42 -33.95
C PHE A 83 -12.91 -29.17 -35.09
N ASP A 84 -12.77 -28.68 -36.33
CA ASP A 84 -13.43 -29.27 -37.49
C ASP A 84 -13.05 -30.75 -37.71
N GLU A 85 -11.75 -31.07 -37.58
CA GLU A 85 -11.26 -32.44 -37.76
C GLU A 85 -11.61 -33.37 -36.58
N LEU A 86 -11.54 -32.85 -35.34
CA LEU A 86 -11.98 -33.61 -34.16
C LEU A 86 -13.49 -33.85 -34.17
N SER A 87 -14.29 -32.85 -34.56
CA SER A 87 -15.76 -32.99 -34.69
C SER A 87 -16.12 -33.99 -35.78
N ALA A 88 -15.48 -33.90 -36.95
CA ALA A 88 -15.70 -34.86 -38.03
C ALA A 88 -15.28 -36.27 -37.59
N GLY A 89 -14.11 -36.43 -36.96
CA GLY A 89 -13.66 -37.68 -36.41
C GLY A 89 -14.57 -38.24 -35.32
N TYR A 90 -15.08 -37.39 -34.43
CA TYR A 90 -16.05 -37.78 -33.41
C TYR A 90 -17.37 -38.28 -34.00
N ALA A 91 -17.88 -37.63 -35.05
CA ALA A 91 -19.09 -38.04 -35.73
C ALA A 91 -18.91 -39.34 -36.56
N ASP A 92 -17.65 -39.66 -36.98
CA ASP A 92 -17.34 -40.84 -37.77
C ASP A 92 -17.20 -42.11 -36.90
N VAL A 93 -16.93 -41.98 -35.59
CA VAL A 93 -16.86 -43.10 -34.67
C VAL A 93 -18.21 -43.27 -33.97
N ASP A 94 -18.96 -44.28 -34.32
CA ASP A 94 -20.23 -44.67 -33.68
C ASP A 94 -20.17 -46.16 -33.26
N ASP A 95 -19.15 -46.49 -32.51
CA ASP A 95 -18.93 -47.82 -31.98
C ASP A 95 -19.51 -47.95 -30.54
N SER A 96 -20.65 -48.60 -30.44
CA SER A 96 -21.21 -48.96 -29.14
C SER A 96 -20.31 -50.00 -28.43
N LEU A 97 -20.01 -49.72 -27.18
CA LEU A 97 -19.13 -50.56 -26.36
C LEU A 97 -19.76 -51.92 -26.05
N THR A 98 -18.96 -52.94 -25.99
CA THR A 98 -19.35 -54.23 -25.46
C THR A 98 -19.67 -54.15 -23.96
N PRO A 99 -20.47 -55.06 -23.40
CA PRO A 99 -20.75 -55.06 -21.94
C PRO A 99 -19.50 -55.11 -21.07
N ALA A 100 -18.40 -55.73 -21.52
CA ALA A 100 -17.14 -55.79 -20.80
C ALA A 100 -16.49 -54.41 -20.78
N GLN A 101 -16.43 -53.71 -21.94
CA GLN A 101 -15.88 -52.36 -22.06
C GLN A 101 -16.70 -51.33 -21.26
N LEU A 102 -18.04 -51.47 -21.27
CA LEU A 102 -18.91 -50.65 -20.42
C LEU A 102 -18.58 -50.80 -18.93
N SER A 103 -18.36 -52.07 -18.48
CA SER A 103 -18.00 -52.30 -17.10
C SER A 103 -16.62 -51.73 -16.73
N GLU A 104 -15.67 -51.75 -17.63
CA GLU A 104 -14.35 -51.10 -17.43
C GLU A 104 -14.49 -49.57 -17.37
N LEU A 105 -15.32 -48.98 -18.23
CA LEU A 105 -15.61 -47.57 -18.24
C LEU A 105 -16.29 -47.13 -16.93
N GLU A 106 -17.33 -47.84 -16.49
CA GLU A 106 -17.99 -47.61 -15.20
C GLU A 106 -17.04 -47.71 -14.03
N ALA A 107 -16.14 -48.72 -14.03
CA ALA A 107 -15.11 -48.84 -12.97
C ALA A 107 -14.13 -47.64 -12.98
N SER A 108 -13.85 -47.05 -14.16
CA SER A 108 -13.02 -45.85 -14.26
C SER A 108 -13.70 -44.61 -13.66
N TYR A 109 -15.02 -44.49 -13.81
CA TYR A 109 -15.81 -43.43 -13.17
C TYR A 109 -15.84 -43.58 -11.64
N ASP A 110 -16.08 -44.82 -11.17
CA ASP A 110 -16.08 -45.08 -9.75
C ASP A 110 -14.75 -44.71 -9.12
N LYS A 111 -13.64 -45.02 -9.78
CA LYS A 111 -12.31 -44.62 -9.33
C LYS A 111 -12.11 -43.09 -9.39
N ALA A 112 -12.61 -42.44 -10.43
CA ALA A 112 -12.48 -40.98 -10.58
C ALA A 112 -13.28 -40.22 -9.51
N LEU A 113 -14.49 -40.70 -9.18
CA LEU A 113 -15.41 -40.07 -8.23
C LEU A 113 -15.28 -40.57 -6.78
N GLN A 114 -14.45 -41.58 -6.53
CA GLN A 114 -14.24 -42.12 -5.18
C GLN A 114 -13.83 -41.05 -4.17
N PRO A 115 -12.91 -40.12 -4.47
CA PRO A 115 -12.56 -39.07 -3.50
C PRO A 115 -13.76 -38.18 -3.10
N LEU A 116 -14.66 -37.89 -4.03
CA LEU A 116 -15.87 -37.11 -3.74
C LEU A 116 -16.83 -37.88 -2.80
N ARG A 117 -17.02 -39.17 -3.06
CA ARG A 117 -17.84 -40.03 -2.19
C ARG A 117 -17.25 -40.17 -0.78
N ASP A 118 -15.93 -40.33 -0.70
CA ASP A 118 -15.22 -40.43 0.57
C ASP A 118 -15.37 -39.12 1.39
N ALA A 119 -15.48 -37.99 0.72
CA ALA A 119 -15.80 -36.68 1.32
C ALA A 119 -17.30 -36.45 1.57
N GLY A 120 -18.14 -37.47 1.38
CA GLY A 120 -19.58 -37.37 1.63
C GLY A 120 -20.38 -36.64 0.57
N GLN A 121 -19.79 -36.36 -0.59
CA GLN A 121 -20.49 -35.66 -1.68
C GLN A 121 -21.45 -36.63 -2.40
N GLU A 122 -22.64 -36.13 -2.74
CA GLU A 122 -23.56 -36.85 -3.61
C GLU A 122 -23.03 -36.80 -5.05
N VAL A 123 -22.70 -37.95 -5.59
CA VAL A 123 -22.25 -38.08 -7.01
C VAL A 123 -23.15 -39.06 -7.75
N PRO A 124 -23.34 -38.83 -9.08
CA PRO A 124 -24.13 -39.77 -9.90
C PRO A 124 -23.54 -41.18 -9.85
N THR A 125 -24.38 -42.17 -10.14
CA THR A 125 -23.96 -43.55 -10.30
C THR A 125 -23.13 -43.72 -11.57
N ALA A 126 -22.12 -44.61 -11.59
CA ALA A 126 -21.27 -44.83 -12.75
C ALA A 126 -22.10 -45.12 -14.02
N ALA A 127 -23.15 -45.92 -13.91
CA ALA A 127 -24.03 -46.26 -15.04
C ALA A 127 -24.80 -45.04 -15.65
N SER A 128 -25.11 -44.04 -14.82
CA SER A 128 -25.78 -42.82 -15.28
C SER A 128 -24.84 -41.83 -15.96
N LEU A 129 -23.53 -42.06 -15.88
CA LEU A 129 -22.50 -41.22 -16.48
C LEU A 129 -22.07 -41.67 -17.87
N VAL A 130 -22.46 -42.89 -18.25
CA VAL A 130 -22.12 -43.41 -19.57
C VAL A 130 -22.81 -42.54 -20.64
N PRO A 131 -22.05 -42.00 -21.60
CA PRO A 131 -22.62 -41.20 -22.70
C PRO A 131 -23.71 -41.98 -23.46
N THR A 132 -24.71 -41.24 -23.90
CA THR A 132 -25.80 -41.82 -24.69
C THR A 132 -25.41 -42.06 -26.14
N SER A 133 -24.45 -41.30 -26.66
CA SER A 133 -23.91 -41.45 -28.03
C SER A 133 -22.84 -42.54 -28.11
N GLY A 134 -22.77 -43.26 -29.20
CA GLY A 134 -21.70 -44.23 -29.47
C GLY A 134 -20.34 -43.56 -29.56
N SER A 135 -20.26 -42.40 -30.16
CA SER A 135 -19.07 -41.58 -30.25
C SER A 135 -18.55 -41.21 -28.86
N GLY A 136 -19.43 -40.74 -27.96
CA GLY A 136 -19.07 -40.41 -26.58
C GLY A 136 -18.55 -41.62 -25.81
N GLN A 137 -19.25 -42.79 -25.96
CA GLN A 137 -18.79 -44.05 -25.35
C GLN A 137 -17.41 -44.44 -25.87
N PHE A 138 -17.20 -44.38 -27.17
CA PHE A 138 -15.88 -44.69 -27.78
C PHE A 138 -14.77 -43.79 -27.23
N VAL A 139 -14.97 -42.48 -27.26
CA VAL A 139 -13.96 -41.52 -26.82
C VAL A 139 -13.64 -41.72 -25.34
N GLN A 140 -14.64 -41.84 -24.48
CA GLN A 140 -14.41 -42.10 -23.06
C GLN A 140 -13.70 -43.42 -22.81
N TYR A 141 -14.11 -44.48 -23.52
CA TYR A 141 -13.42 -45.75 -23.34
C TYR A 141 -11.96 -45.69 -23.72
N LYS A 142 -11.65 -45.12 -24.91
CA LYS A 142 -10.29 -45.02 -25.43
C LYS A 142 -9.39 -44.06 -24.66
N TYR A 143 -9.90 -42.92 -24.27
CA TYR A 143 -9.10 -41.84 -23.67
C TYR A 143 -9.22 -41.76 -22.14
N ILE A 144 -10.14 -42.50 -21.52
CA ILE A 144 -10.31 -42.52 -20.06
C ILE A 144 -10.04 -43.94 -19.52
N ALA A 145 -10.80 -44.95 -19.97
CA ALA A 145 -10.72 -46.31 -19.40
C ALA A 145 -9.45 -47.06 -19.85
N GLU A 146 -9.13 -47.02 -21.16
CA GLU A 146 -7.91 -47.62 -21.70
C GLU A 146 -6.65 -46.72 -21.59
N ASN A 147 -6.81 -45.47 -21.14
CA ASN A 147 -5.68 -44.56 -20.95
C ASN A 147 -4.70 -45.15 -19.91
N PRO A 148 -3.42 -45.37 -20.29
CA PRO A 148 -2.46 -45.95 -19.38
C PRO A 148 -2.04 -45.02 -18.25
N ASP A 149 -2.26 -43.71 -18.42
CA ASP A 149 -1.81 -42.68 -17.51
C ASP A 149 -2.83 -42.44 -16.38
N GLY A 150 -2.34 -41.91 -15.28
CA GLY A 150 -3.20 -41.54 -14.14
C GLY A 150 -4.13 -40.40 -14.44
N PHE A 151 -5.09 -40.15 -13.56
CA PHE A 151 -6.10 -39.09 -13.70
C PHE A 151 -5.50 -37.72 -14.04
N ASP A 152 -4.39 -37.37 -13.42
CA ASP A 152 -3.76 -36.07 -13.58
C ASP A 152 -2.82 -36.01 -14.82
N GLU A 153 -2.47 -37.14 -15.39
CA GLU A 153 -1.54 -37.29 -16.51
C GLU A 153 -2.21 -37.79 -17.81
N ARG A 154 -3.55 -37.93 -17.83
CA ARG A 154 -4.29 -38.38 -19.03
C ARG A 154 -4.07 -37.52 -20.26
N ASP A 155 -3.74 -36.26 -20.07
CA ASP A 155 -3.40 -35.33 -21.13
C ASP A 155 -2.06 -35.66 -21.82
N GLN A 156 -1.27 -36.61 -21.31
CA GLN A 156 -0.07 -37.06 -21.99
C GLN A 156 -0.32 -38.07 -23.14
N LEU A 157 -1.52 -38.65 -23.17
CA LEU A 157 -1.89 -39.58 -24.26
C LEU A 157 -2.25 -38.78 -25.52
N ASP A 158 -1.35 -38.75 -26.48
CA ASP A 158 -1.57 -38.09 -27.76
C ASP A 158 -2.37 -38.95 -28.75
N ASP A 159 -2.15 -40.26 -28.79
CA ASP A 159 -2.80 -41.22 -29.70
C ASP A 159 -3.27 -42.49 -28.95
N ALA A 160 -4.54 -42.82 -29.07
CA ALA A 160 -5.10 -44.05 -28.49
C ALA A 160 -4.67 -45.31 -29.30
N GLY A 161 -4.09 -45.16 -30.50
CA GLY A 161 -3.56 -46.24 -31.29
C GLY A 161 -4.59 -47.14 -31.96
N ASP A 162 -5.85 -46.72 -32.01
CA ASP A 162 -6.97 -47.50 -32.61
C ASP A 162 -7.15 -47.26 -34.14
N GLY A 163 -6.48 -46.25 -34.68
CA GLY A 163 -6.49 -45.92 -36.10
C GLY A 163 -7.76 -45.22 -36.57
N SER A 164 -8.68 -44.81 -35.67
CA SER A 164 -9.89 -44.04 -36.00
C SER A 164 -9.51 -42.65 -36.54
N SER A 165 -10.43 -42.03 -37.28
CA SER A 165 -10.29 -40.65 -37.73
C SER A 165 -10.20 -39.68 -36.54
N TYR A 166 -10.91 -39.95 -35.46
CA TYR A 166 -10.79 -39.19 -34.22
C TYR A 166 -9.40 -39.25 -33.59
N SER A 167 -8.83 -40.46 -33.45
CA SER A 167 -7.49 -40.65 -32.88
C SER A 167 -6.39 -40.07 -33.75
N GLN A 168 -6.57 -40.05 -35.05
CA GLN A 168 -5.64 -39.41 -35.99
C GLN A 168 -5.67 -37.88 -35.81
N ALA A 169 -6.84 -37.25 -35.78
CA ALA A 169 -7.02 -35.82 -35.51
C ALA A 169 -6.51 -35.47 -34.10
N HIS A 170 -6.82 -36.31 -33.11
CA HIS A 170 -6.34 -36.12 -31.74
C HIS A 170 -4.82 -36.12 -31.67
N ALA A 171 -4.14 -37.08 -32.29
CA ALA A 171 -2.67 -37.18 -32.34
C ALA A 171 -2.01 -35.95 -33.01
N GLU A 172 -2.70 -35.37 -34.01
CA GLU A 172 -2.18 -34.21 -34.73
C GLU A 172 -2.33 -32.91 -33.88
N TYR A 173 -3.46 -32.70 -33.27
CA TYR A 173 -3.78 -31.40 -32.65
C TYR A 173 -3.64 -31.37 -31.11
N HIS A 174 -3.72 -32.50 -30.44
CA HIS A 174 -3.67 -32.54 -28.98
C HIS A 174 -2.40 -31.95 -28.39
N PRO A 175 -1.16 -32.18 -28.93
CA PRO A 175 0.06 -31.55 -28.42
C PRO A 175 0.00 -30.01 -28.47
N LEU A 176 -0.61 -29.48 -29.55
CA LEU A 176 -0.80 -28.02 -29.69
C LEU A 176 -1.80 -27.49 -28.67
N LEU A 177 -2.96 -28.14 -28.55
CA LEU A 177 -4.04 -27.71 -27.64
C LEU A 177 -3.59 -27.80 -26.17
N ARG A 178 -2.84 -28.84 -25.80
CA ARG A 178 -2.21 -28.98 -24.49
C ARG A 178 -1.25 -27.82 -24.22
N ALA A 179 -0.36 -27.52 -25.16
CA ALA A 179 0.58 -26.42 -25.02
C ALA A 179 -0.14 -25.05 -24.90
N LEU A 180 -1.24 -24.85 -25.66
CA LEU A 180 -2.06 -23.64 -25.55
C LEU A 180 -2.72 -23.53 -24.19
N MET A 181 -3.29 -24.60 -23.68
CA MET A 181 -3.88 -24.67 -22.32
C MET A 181 -2.85 -24.33 -21.25
N GLU A 182 -1.70 -25.01 -21.25
CA GLU A 182 -0.63 -24.82 -20.27
C GLU A 182 -0.07 -23.39 -20.30
N ASN A 183 0.25 -22.86 -21.49
CA ASN A 183 0.81 -21.51 -21.64
C ASN A 183 -0.21 -20.40 -21.29
N SER A 184 -1.49 -20.71 -21.32
CA SER A 184 -2.57 -19.78 -20.94
C SER A 184 -2.97 -19.88 -19.48
N GLY A 185 -2.36 -20.79 -18.69
CA GLY A 185 -2.70 -21.01 -17.30
C GLY A 185 -4.09 -21.60 -17.04
N LEU A 186 -4.63 -22.30 -18.06
CA LEU A 186 -5.95 -22.94 -17.97
C LEU A 186 -5.81 -24.34 -17.36
N SER A 187 -6.83 -24.77 -16.61
CA SER A 187 -6.87 -26.12 -16.03
C SER A 187 -7.46 -27.17 -16.96
N ASP A 188 -8.24 -26.74 -17.93
CA ASP A 188 -8.68 -27.56 -19.08
C ASP A 188 -9.08 -26.69 -20.26
N LEU A 189 -9.13 -27.28 -21.44
CA LEU A 189 -9.62 -26.69 -22.67
C LEU A 189 -10.46 -27.74 -23.39
N MET A 190 -11.72 -27.41 -23.63
CA MET A 190 -12.71 -28.33 -24.20
C MET A 190 -13.28 -27.77 -25.48
N PHE A 191 -13.69 -28.67 -26.37
CA PHE A 191 -14.54 -28.36 -27.51
C PHE A 191 -15.93 -28.97 -27.35
N ILE A 192 -16.92 -28.16 -27.60
CA ILE A 192 -18.34 -28.57 -27.58
C ILE A 192 -18.90 -28.32 -28.97
N ASP A 193 -19.54 -29.32 -29.53
CA ASP A 193 -20.35 -29.18 -30.74
C ASP A 193 -21.66 -28.51 -30.38
N VAL A 194 -21.98 -27.38 -31.03
CA VAL A 194 -23.17 -26.58 -30.66
C VAL A 194 -24.49 -27.18 -31.16
N ASP A 195 -24.48 -28.04 -32.17
CA ASP A 195 -25.65 -28.68 -32.69
C ASP A 195 -26.11 -29.85 -31.82
N THR A 196 -25.17 -30.61 -31.26
CA THR A 196 -25.42 -31.76 -30.38
C THR A 196 -25.29 -31.43 -28.90
N ALA A 197 -24.66 -30.33 -28.58
CA ALA A 197 -24.19 -29.93 -27.23
C ALA A 197 -23.25 -30.97 -26.59
N GLU A 198 -22.64 -31.89 -27.36
CA GLU A 198 -21.70 -32.87 -26.82
C GLU A 198 -20.31 -32.29 -26.65
N VAL A 199 -19.65 -32.63 -25.54
CA VAL A 199 -18.21 -32.33 -25.30
C VAL A 199 -17.38 -33.30 -26.15
N ILE A 200 -17.02 -32.86 -27.36
CA ILE A 200 -16.31 -33.74 -28.32
C ILE A 200 -14.83 -33.93 -28.01
N TYR A 201 -14.24 -33.05 -27.21
CA TYR A 201 -12.83 -33.06 -26.86
C TYR A 201 -12.56 -32.36 -25.53
N SER A 202 -11.61 -32.84 -24.75
CA SER A 202 -11.01 -32.17 -23.58
C SER A 202 -9.51 -32.49 -23.55
N VAL A 203 -8.69 -31.49 -23.23
CA VAL A 203 -7.25 -31.71 -23.07
C VAL A 203 -7.02 -32.67 -21.90
N LYS A 204 -7.67 -32.47 -20.77
CA LYS A 204 -7.49 -33.27 -19.55
C LYS A 204 -8.18 -34.63 -19.60
N LYS A 205 -9.03 -34.89 -20.60
CA LYS A 205 -9.72 -36.17 -20.77
C LYS A 205 -10.44 -36.59 -19.48
N ARG A 206 -11.22 -35.65 -18.95
CA ARG A 206 -12.05 -35.91 -17.76
C ARG A 206 -13.33 -36.64 -18.18
N ILE A 207 -14.13 -37.05 -17.19
CA ILE A 207 -15.35 -37.83 -17.40
C ILE A 207 -16.53 -37.04 -18.01
N ASP A 208 -16.34 -35.80 -18.33
CA ASP A 208 -17.26 -34.91 -19.06
C ASP A 208 -17.13 -35.04 -20.58
N VAL A 209 -15.96 -35.42 -21.10
CA VAL A 209 -15.81 -35.63 -22.55
C VAL A 209 -16.77 -36.69 -23.03
N GLY A 210 -17.44 -36.48 -24.16
CA GLY A 210 -18.47 -37.37 -24.70
C GLY A 210 -19.85 -37.23 -24.06
N THR A 211 -20.03 -36.40 -23.03
CA THR A 211 -21.32 -36.13 -22.41
C THR A 211 -21.98 -34.89 -23.02
N ASN A 212 -23.28 -34.77 -22.87
CA ASN A 212 -24.01 -33.58 -23.28
C ASN A 212 -23.84 -32.47 -22.26
N ALA A 213 -23.39 -31.28 -22.72
CA ALA A 213 -23.09 -30.12 -21.89
C ALA A 213 -24.36 -29.34 -21.49
N ALA A 214 -25.48 -29.49 -22.23
CA ALA A 214 -26.71 -28.77 -21.96
C ALA A 214 -27.65 -29.50 -20.97
N ASP A 215 -27.74 -30.83 -21.07
CA ASP A 215 -28.66 -31.64 -20.26
C ASP A 215 -28.05 -32.94 -19.69
N GLY A 216 -26.74 -33.12 -19.86
CA GLY A 216 -26.01 -34.28 -19.36
C GLY A 216 -25.68 -34.17 -17.86
N PRO A 217 -25.00 -35.20 -17.34
CA PRO A 217 -24.74 -35.30 -15.88
C PRO A 217 -23.92 -34.17 -15.28
N TRP A 218 -23.25 -33.37 -16.11
CA TRP A 218 -22.37 -32.28 -15.70
C TRP A 218 -22.86 -30.89 -16.13
N ALA A 219 -24.07 -30.81 -16.75
CA ALA A 219 -24.63 -29.56 -17.24
C ALA A 219 -24.71 -28.51 -16.12
N GLU A 220 -25.33 -28.85 -14.99
CA GLU A 220 -25.52 -27.98 -13.84
C GLU A 220 -24.18 -27.50 -13.15
N ASN A 221 -23.04 -28.05 -13.56
CA ASN A 221 -21.73 -27.57 -13.10
C ASN A 221 -21.23 -26.32 -13.89
N GLY A 222 -22.13 -25.62 -14.58
CA GLY A 222 -21.87 -24.36 -15.30
C GLY A 222 -21.67 -24.52 -16.80
N LEU A 223 -21.70 -25.74 -17.37
CA LEU A 223 -21.60 -25.96 -18.82
C LEU A 223 -22.85 -25.49 -19.53
N ASP A 224 -24.03 -25.79 -19.01
CA ASP A 224 -25.30 -25.31 -19.51
C ASP A 224 -25.35 -23.77 -19.52
N ALA A 225 -24.97 -23.15 -18.43
CA ALA A 225 -24.99 -21.70 -18.27
C ALA A 225 -24.09 -20.99 -19.30
N VAL A 226 -22.91 -21.51 -19.61
CA VAL A 226 -22.02 -20.88 -20.62
C VAL A 226 -22.57 -21.13 -22.04
N LEU A 227 -23.19 -22.27 -22.34
CA LEU A 227 -23.81 -22.52 -23.65
C LEU A 227 -25.03 -21.63 -23.86
N ASP A 228 -25.91 -21.51 -22.87
CA ASP A 228 -27.07 -20.63 -22.92
C ASP A 228 -26.65 -19.15 -23.09
N ALA A 229 -25.65 -18.72 -22.34
CA ALA A 229 -25.09 -17.37 -22.47
C ALA A 229 -24.49 -17.14 -23.86
N LEU A 230 -23.76 -18.14 -24.39
CA LEU A 230 -23.09 -18.06 -25.69
C LEU A 230 -24.10 -17.93 -26.83
N ALA A 231 -25.30 -18.54 -26.71
CA ALA A 231 -26.39 -18.43 -27.68
C ALA A 231 -26.99 -17.00 -27.74
N THR A 232 -26.77 -16.16 -26.74
CA THR A 232 -27.35 -14.82 -26.63
C THR A 232 -26.42 -13.69 -27.03
N VAL A 233 -25.11 -13.96 -27.11
CA VAL A 233 -24.09 -12.94 -27.43
C VAL A 233 -23.67 -13.01 -28.90
N PRO A 234 -23.14 -11.89 -29.45
CA PRO A 234 -22.52 -11.91 -30.77
C PRO A 234 -21.38 -12.91 -30.86
N ILE A 235 -21.29 -13.58 -32.00
CA ILE A 235 -20.22 -14.56 -32.22
C ILE A 235 -18.86 -13.86 -32.17
N GLY A 236 -17.94 -14.42 -31.38
CA GLY A 236 -16.61 -13.86 -31.12
C GLY A 236 -16.50 -13.15 -29.77
N GLU A 237 -17.60 -12.98 -29.07
CA GLU A 237 -17.59 -12.58 -27.67
C GLU A 237 -17.37 -13.81 -26.77
N THR A 238 -16.69 -13.59 -25.64
CA THR A 238 -16.49 -14.60 -24.61
C THR A 238 -17.50 -14.40 -23.49
N VAL A 239 -18.20 -15.45 -23.15
CA VAL A 239 -19.09 -15.50 -21.99
C VAL A 239 -18.39 -16.19 -20.83
N VAL A 240 -18.88 -15.95 -19.63
CA VAL A 240 -18.35 -16.53 -18.39
C VAL A 240 -19.47 -17.14 -17.55
N SER A 241 -19.20 -18.24 -16.87
CA SER A 241 -20.04 -18.73 -15.77
C SER A 241 -19.46 -18.30 -14.44
N ASP A 242 -20.28 -18.26 -13.39
CA ASP A 242 -19.73 -18.11 -12.03
C ASP A 242 -18.90 -19.35 -11.65
N THR A 243 -18.03 -19.19 -10.68
CA THR A 243 -17.22 -20.28 -10.13
C THR A 243 -18.13 -21.36 -9.54
N ALA A 244 -17.89 -22.61 -9.85
CA ALA A 244 -18.64 -23.75 -9.35
C ALA A 244 -17.72 -24.95 -9.07
N PHE A 245 -18.16 -25.83 -8.17
CA PHE A 245 -17.50 -27.11 -7.98
C PHE A 245 -17.71 -28.00 -9.19
N TYR A 246 -16.62 -28.45 -9.80
CA TYR A 246 -16.63 -29.24 -11.01
C TYR A 246 -16.31 -30.71 -10.71
N ALA A 247 -17.34 -31.53 -10.59
CA ALA A 247 -17.17 -32.92 -10.22
C ALA A 247 -16.23 -33.73 -11.15
N PRO A 248 -16.21 -33.53 -12.51
CA PRO A 248 -15.22 -34.16 -13.38
C PRO A 248 -13.78 -33.80 -13.04
N ALA A 249 -13.53 -32.67 -12.41
CA ALA A 249 -12.24 -32.27 -11.88
C ALA A 249 -12.05 -32.63 -10.40
N ARG A 250 -12.68 -33.70 -9.91
CA ARG A 250 -12.68 -34.11 -8.50
C ARG A 250 -13.17 -33.02 -7.54
N GLY A 251 -14.18 -32.26 -7.99
CA GLY A 251 -14.78 -31.23 -7.16
C GLY A 251 -13.99 -29.93 -7.07
N GLN A 252 -12.90 -29.78 -7.81
CA GLN A 252 -12.18 -28.51 -7.85
C GLN A 252 -13.10 -27.37 -8.26
N ALA A 253 -12.97 -26.24 -7.63
CA ALA A 253 -13.66 -25.02 -8.01
C ALA A 253 -13.06 -24.46 -9.29
N VAL A 254 -13.87 -24.28 -10.31
CA VAL A 254 -13.45 -23.76 -11.61
C VAL A 254 -14.35 -22.62 -12.06
N PHE A 255 -13.77 -21.75 -12.86
CA PHE A 255 -14.40 -20.65 -13.54
C PHE A 255 -14.39 -20.95 -15.04
N LEU A 256 -15.56 -20.98 -15.69
CA LEU A 256 -15.66 -21.34 -17.08
C LEU A 256 -15.75 -20.10 -17.97
N LEU A 257 -15.02 -20.13 -19.07
CA LEU A 257 -15.10 -19.14 -20.15
C LEU A 257 -15.40 -19.86 -21.47
N ALA A 258 -16.32 -19.35 -22.23
CA ALA A 258 -16.66 -19.94 -23.52
C ALA A 258 -16.68 -18.89 -24.64
N SER A 259 -16.25 -19.29 -25.83
CA SER A 259 -16.36 -18.51 -27.06
C SER A 259 -16.73 -19.39 -28.24
N SER A 260 -17.51 -18.84 -29.19
CA SER A 260 -17.94 -19.58 -30.36
C SER A 260 -16.82 -19.80 -31.36
N ILE A 261 -16.62 -21.05 -31.78
CA ILE A 261 -15.76 -21.42 -32.91
C ILE A 261 -16.59 -21.28 -34.21
N ARG A 262 -15.97 -20.69 -35.22
CA ARG A 262 -16.59 -20.51 -36.53
C ARG A 262 -15.91 -21.37 -37.59
N SER A 263 -16.72 -22.14 -38.30
CA SER A 263 -16.33 -22.74 -39.55
C SER A 263 -17.21 -22.19 -40.66
N PHE A 264 -16.60 -21.70 -41.74
CA PHE A 264 -17.31 -21.13 -42.92
C PHE A 264 -18.33 -20.02 -42.67
N GLY A 265 -18.25 -19.34 -41.50
CA GLY A 265 -19.08 -18.18 -41.17
C GLY A 265 -20.17 -18.45 -40.13
N ASP A 266 -20.55 -19.68 -39.92
CA ASP A 266 -21.52 -20.11 -38.91
C ASP A 266 -20.80 -20.55 -37.62
N ALA A 267 -21.47 -20.45 -36.49
CA ALA A 267 -21.00 -21.03 -35.24
C ALA A 267 -21.27 -22.54 -35.28
N THR A 268 -20.20 -23.33 -35.36
CA THR A 268 -20.28 -24.80 -35.43
C THR A 268 -19.86 -25.45 -34.12
N GLY A 269 -19.15 -24.70 -33.26
CA GLY A 269 -18.67 -25.21 -32.00
C GLY A 269 -18.45 -24.12 -30.97
N ALA A 270 -18.15 -24.55 -29.78
CA ALA A 270 -17.67 -23.70 -28.68
C ALA A 270 -16.34 -24.22 -28.12
N ILE A 271 -15.44 -23.31 -27.89
CA ILE A 271 -14.27 -23.55 -27.03
C ILE A 271 -14.63 -23.16 -25.62
N VAL A 272 -14.46 -24.08 -24.68
CA VAL A 272 -14.67 -23.83 -23.25
C VAL A 272 -13.35 -24.00 -22.53
N ALA A 273 -12.92 -22.95 -21.88
CA ALA A 273 -11.71 -22.92 -21.07
C ALA A 273 -12.07 -22.96 -19.59
N GLN A 274 -11.39 -23.79 -18.84
CA GLN A 274 -11.51 -23.84 -17.39
C GLN A 274 -10.35 -23.09 -16.76
N LEU A 275 -10.68 -22.13 -15.91
CA LEU A 275 -9.72 -21.41 -15.09
C LEU A 275 -9.83 -21.92 -13.64
N PRO A 276 -8.76 -22.40 -13.02
CA PRO A 276 -8.81 -22.86 -11.64
C PRO A 276 -8.94 -21.66 -10.67
N VAL A 277 -9.59 -21.85 -9.54
CA VAL A 277 -9.70 -20.83 -8.49
C VAL A 277 -8.33 -20.25 -8.09
N GLN A 278 -7.28 -21.07 -8.11
CA GLN A 278 -5.94 -20.60 -7.83
C GLN A 278 -5.50 -19.45 -8.75
N ALA A 279 -5.86 -19.48 -10.02
CA ALA A 279 -5.55 -18.40 -10.96
C ALA A 279 -6.31 -17.10 -10.62
N LEU A 280 -7.55 -17.22 -10.13
CA LEU A 280 -8.31 -16.06 -9.62
C LEU A 280 -7.68 -15.52 -8.32
N THR A 281 -7.25 -16.42 -7.43
CA THR A 281 -6.53 -16.07 -6.21
C THR A 281 -5.23 -15.33 -6.53
N ASP A 282 -4.42 -15.84 -7.44
CA ASP A 282 -3.18 -15.19 -7.87
C ASP A 282 -3.43 -13.82 -8.52
N LEU A 283 -4.51 -13.70 -9.28
CA LEU A 283 -4.92 -12.43 -9.87
C LEU A 283 -5.33 -11.41 -8.80
N ALA A 284 -6.13 -11.84 -7.81
CA ALA A 284 -6.58 -10.98 -6.71
C ALA A 284 -5.42 -10.56 -5.81
N THR A 285 -4.52 -11.48 -5.48
CA THR A 285 -3.41 -11.31 -4.54
C THR A 285 -2.09 -10.86 -5.20
N SER A 286 -2.06 -10.69 -6.54
CA SER A 286 -0.81 -10.48 -7.31
C SER A 286 0.22 -11.61 -7.13
N GLY A 287 -0.24 -12.86 -7.09
CA GLY A 287 0.61 -14.03 -6.88
C GLY A 287 1.06 -14.16 -5.41
N GLN A 288 0.22 -13.74 -4.47
CA GLN A 288 0.46 -13.78 -3.02
C GLN A 288 1.63 -12.88 -2.57
N ASP A 289 1.89 -11.81 -3.34
CA ASP A 289 2.91 -10.83 -2.96
C ASP A 289 2.31 -9.75 -2.03
N TRP A 290 2.13 -10.13 -0.76
CA TRP A 290 1.54 -9.28 0.27
C TRP A 290 2.35 -8.02 0.55
N GLU A 291 3.68 -8.10 0.42
CA GLU A 291 4.58 -6.97 0.61
C GLU A 291 4.41 -5.94 -0.50
N LEU A 292 4.31 -6.38 -1.76
CA LEU A 292 4.02 -5.51 -2.91
C LEU A 292 2.67 -4.80 -2.75
N LEU A 293 1.69 -5.48 -2.15
CA LEU A 293 0.37 -4.94 -1.87
C LEU A 293 0.35 -3.97 -0.67
N GLY A 294 1.40 -3.95 0.15
CA GLY A 294 1.46 -3.15 1.37
C GLY A 294 0.52 -3.64 2.47
N LEU A 295 0.25 -4.94 2.47
CA LEU A 295 -0.70 -5.59 3.39
C LEU A 295 -0.04 -6.19 4.63
N ASP A 296 1.28 -6.07 4.76
CA ASP A 296 2.09 -6.53 5.89
C ASP A 296 1.74 -7.99 6.32
N ASP A 297 1.60 -8.24 7.64
CA ASP A 297 1.45 -9.62 8.17
C ASP A 297 0.01 -10.13 8.18
N THR A 298 -1.02 -9.28 8.33
CA THR A 298 -2.43 -9.70 8.51
C THR A 298 -3.37 -9.27 7.39
N GLY A 299 -2.87 -8.49 6.43
CA GLY A 299 -3.72 -8.01 5.35
C GLY A 299 -4.08 -9.10 4.36
N ASP A 300 -5.30 -9.07 3.85
CA ASP A 300 -5.85 -10.04 2.91
C ASP A 300 -6.59 -9.37 1.74
N VAL A 301 -6.68 -10.08 0.62
CA VAL A 301 -7.46 -9.68 -0.56
C VAL A 301 -8.17 -10.92 -1.10
N TYR A 302 -9.49 -10.85 -1.15
CA TYR A 302 -10.28 -11.94 -1.68
C TYR A 302 -11.50 -11.45 -2.45
N LEU A 303 -12.07 -12.33 -3.27
CA LEU A 303 -13.29 -12.10 -4.04
C LEU A 303 -14.46 -12.85 -3.44
N VAL A 304 -15.63 -12.23 -3.47
CA VAL A 304 -16.89 -12.80 -2.98
C VAL A 304 -17.92 -12.72 -4.09
N GLY A 305 -18.63 -13.82 -4.34
CA GLY A 305 -19.71 -13.89 -5.31
C GLY A 305 -21.01 -13.31 -4.80
N ALA A 306 -22.01 -13.24 -5.69
CA ALA A 306 -23.34 -12.72 -5.37
C ALA A 306 -24.08 -13.53 -4.29
N ASP A 307 -23.71 -14.77 -4.07
CA ASP A 307 -24.24 -15.65 -3.03
C ASP A 307 -23.56 -15.47 -1.66
N GLY A 308 -22.59 -14.56 -1.57
CA GLY A 308 -21.83 -14.29 -0.35
C GLY A 308 -20.71 -15.30 -0.07
N THR A 309 -20.42 -16.25 -0.97
CA THR A 309 -19.32 -17.19 -0.80
C THR A 309 -18.03 -16.70 -1.46
N LEU A 310 -16.90 -17.12 -0.95
CA LEU A 310 -15.58 -16.80 -1.53
C LEU A 310 -15.48 -17.29 -2.98
N ARG A 311 -14.79 -16.52 -3.81
CA ARG A 311 -14.39 -16.89 -5.18
C ARG A 311 -12.88 -17.06 -5.33
N THR A 312 -12.15 -16.76 -4.28
CA THR A 312 -10.70 -16.95 -4.15
C THR A 312 -10.39 -17.49 -2.77
N ASP A 313 -9.20 -18.04 -2.59
CA ASP A 313 -8.73 -18.38 -1.26
C ASP A 313 -8.31 -17.13 -0.48
N THR A 314 -8.49 -17.16 0.83
CA THR A 314 -8.01 -16.13 1.75
C THR A 314 -6.58 -16.40 2.16
N ARG A 315 -5.89 -15.38 2.67
CA ARG A 315 -4.54 -15.52 3.20
C ARG A 315 -4.45 -16.59 4.29
N ALA A 316 -5.43 -16.63 5.19
CA ALA A 316 -5.45 -17.63 6.26
C ALA A 316 -5.42 -19.07 5.73
N TRP A 317 -6.15 -19.34 4.65
CA TRP A 317 -6.09 -20.63 3.96
C TRP A 317 -4.72 -20.84 3.28
N LEU A 318 -4.19 -19.82 2.60
CA LEU A 318 -2.94 -19.94 1.83
C LEU A 318 -1.71 -20.12 2.71
N ASP A 319 -1.69 -19.48 3.88
CA ASP A 319 -0.58 -19.56 4.84
C ASP A 319 -0.56 -20.89 5.60
N ASP A 320 -1.71 -21.37 6.11
CA ASP A 320 -1.83 -22.65 6.84
C ASP A 320 -3.25 -23.25 6.69
N PRO A 321 -3.49 -24.07 5.66
CA PRO A 321 -4.78 -24.72 5.46
C PRO A 321 -5.24 -25.61 6.63
N GLU A 322 -4.31 -26.29 7.29
CA GLU A 322 -4.67 -27.19 8.41
C GLU A 322 -5.12 -26.38 9.63
N GLN A 323 -4.42 -25.29 9.95
CA GLN A 323 -4.85 -24.39 11.02
C GLN A 323 -6.22 -23.77 10.70
N PHE A 324 -6.44 -23.36 9.46
CA PHE A 324 -7.73 -22.82 9.00
C PHE A 324 -8.86 -23.83 9.22
N LEU A 325 -8.66 -25.11 8.89
CA LEU A 325 -9.63 -26.19 9.09
C LEU A 325 -9.87 -26.49 10.58
N GLU A 326 -8.82 -26.50 11.41
CA GLU A 326 -8.93 -26.69 12.87
C GLU A 326 -9.77 -25.57 13.50
N GLU A 327 -9.55 -24.32 13.13
CA GLU A 327 -10.32 -23.18 13.61
C GLU A 327 -11.80 -23.25 13.19
N HIS A 328 -12.11 -23.75 11.99
CA HIS A 328 -13.48 -24.02 11.56
C HIS A 328 -14.14 -25.13 12.34
N PHE A 329 -13.42 -26.21 12.62
CA PHE A 329 -13.90 -27.31 13.45
C PHE A 329 -14.23 -26.82 14.86
N ASP A 330 -13.38 -26.06 15.49
CA ASP A 330 -13.58 -25.49 16.82
C ASP A 330 -14.81 -24.56 16.90
N ARG A 331 -15.18 -23.93 15.78
CA ARG A 331 -16.38 -23.09 15.65
C ARG A 331 -17.65 -23.89 15.35
N ASN A 332 -17.61 -25.23 15.38
CA ASN A 332 -18.70 -26.15 15.02
C ASN A 332 -19.22 -25.97 13.59
N ALA A 333 -18.35 -25.70 12.64
CA ALA A 333 -18.68 -25.76 11.23
C ALA A 333 -19.11 -27.20 10.85
N ASP A 334 -19.90 -27.32 9.79
CA ASP A 334 -20.33 -28.62 9.30
C ASP A 334 -19.10 -29.47 8.88
N GLU A 335 -18.96 -30.65 9.42
CA GLU A 335 -17.85 -31.56 9.12
C GLU A 335 -17.78 -31.90 7.63
N SER A 336 -18.90 -31.91 6.92
CA SER A 336 -18.93 -32.13 5.46
C SER A 336 -18.29 -30.98 4.68
N LEU A 337 -18.42 -29.73 5.16
CA LEU A 337 -17.76 -28.57 4.55
C LEU A 337 -16.26 -28.61 4.76
N ILE A 338 -15.81 -29.01 5.95
CA ILE A 338 -14.39 -29.18 6.28
C ILE A 338 -13.75 -30.24 5.40
N GLU A 339 -14.41 -31.39 5.24
CA GLU A 339 -13.93 -32.46 4.36
C GLU A 339 -13.95 -32.04 2.87
N GLN A 340 -14.93 -31.24 2.48
CA GLN A 340 -14.97 -30.68 1.14
C GLN A 340 -13.81 -29.71 0.89
N MET A 341 -13.53 -28.77 1.80
CA MET A 341 -12.38 -27.88 1.72
C MET A 341 -11.06 -28.67 1.62
N ARG A 342 -10.92 -29.71 2.45
CA ARG A 342 -9.74 -30.59 2.43
C ARG A 342 -9.57 -31.33 1.11
N LEU A 343 -10.68 -31.87 0.56
CA LEU A 343 -10.66 -32.58 -0.71
C LEU A 343 -10.28 -31.67 -1.88
N VAL A 344 -10.92 -30.49 -1.92
CA VAL A 344 -10.75 -29.52 -3.01
C VAL A 344 -9.41 -28.78 -2.90
N GLY A 345 -8.87 -28.67 -1.67
CA GLY A 345 -7.67 -27.90 -1.39
C GLY A 345 -7.91 -26.39 -1.52
N SER A 346 -9.11 -25.93 -1.17
CA SER A 346 -9.52 -24.52 -1.27
C SER A 346 -10.69 -24.21 -0.34
N ALA A 347 -10.74 -23.01 0.21
CA ALA A 347 -11.86 -22.47 0.97
C ALA A 347 -12.91 -21.79 0.07
N ALA A 348 -12.59 -21.59 -1.20
CA ALA A 348 -13.50 -20.96 -2.16
C ALA A 348 -14.80 -21.77 -2.32
N LEU A 349 -15.91 -21.10 -2.54
CA LEU A 349 -17.27 -21.61 -2.65
C LEU A 349 -17.84 -22.26 -1.37
N THR A 350 -17.00 -22.48 -0.36
CA THR A 350 -17.39 -23.11 0.90
C THR A 350 -17.52 -22.10 2.03
N GLN A 351 -16.55 -21.18 2.13
CA GLN A 351 -16.58 -20.15 3.17
C GLN A 351 -17.53 -19.02 2.77
N GLN A 352 -18.51 -18.77 3.62
CA GLN A 352 -19.44 -17.64 3.49
C GLN A 352 -18.87 -16.41 4.21
N VAL A 353 -18.99 -15.24 3.59
CA VAL A 353 -18.61 -13.95 4.15
C VAL A 353 -19.82 -13.05 4.20
N ASP A 354 -20.36 -12.86 5.40
CA ASP A 354 -21.54 -12.03 5.66
C ASP A 354 -21.14 -10.82 6.51
N ASN A 355 -20.82 -9.73 5.85
CA ASN A 355 -20.53 -8.48 6.53
C ASN A 355 -20.91 -7.27 5.64
N ARG A 356 -20.97 -6.10 6.28
CA ARG A 356 -21.39 -4.87 5.61
C ARG A 356 -20.51 -4.47 4.41
N ALA A 357 -19.24 -4.83 4.41
CA ALA A 357 -18.34 -4.52 3.29
C ALA A 357 -18.77 -5.30 2.04
N VAL A 358 -19.05 -6.60 2.20
CA VAL A 358 -19.53 -7.47 1.13
C VAL A 358 -20.91 -7.01 0.64
N GLU A 359 -21.87 -6.82 1.54
CA GLU A 359 -23.22 -6.36 1.18
C GLU A 359 -23.19 -5.06 0.35
N THR A 360 -22.38 -4.08 0.79
CA THR A 360 -22.27 -2.79 0.09
C THR A 360 -21.67 -2.96 -1.30
N ALA A 361 -20.62 -3.76 -1.43
CA ALA A 361 -19.95 -3.99 -2.72
C ALA A 361 -20.83 -4.77 -3.70
N LEU A 362 -21.53 -5.80 -3.25
CA LEU A 362 -22.52 -6.53 -4.07
C LEU A 362 -23.73 -5.66 -4.45
N GLY A 363 -24.05 -4.65 -3.62
CA GLY A 363 -25.03 -3.62 -3.96
C GLY A 363 -24.56 -2.62 -5.03
N GLY A 364 -23.32 -2.71 -5.49
CA GLY A 364 -22.74 -1.84 -6.52
C GLY A 364 -22.02 -0.59 -5.98
N ASP A 365 -21.96 -0.43 -4.67
CA ASP A 365 -21.31 0.71 -4.00
C ASP A 365 -19.95 0.31 -3.42
N THR A 366 -19.15 1.29 -3.03
CA THR A 366 -17.87 1.07 -2.35
C THR A 366 -18.01 1.26 -0.85
N PHE A 367 -17.31 0.44 -0.08
CA PHE A 367 -17.24 0.55 1.37
C PHE A 367 -15.79 0.82 1.82
N VAL A 368 -15.65 1.61 2.88
CA VAL A 368 -14.39 1.76 3.65
C VAL A 368 -14.76 1.93 5.11
N GLY A 369 -14.15 1.16 5.98
CA GLY A 369 -14.40 1.25 7.42
C GLY A 369 -14.02 -0.02 8.17
N THR A 370 -14.53 -0.15 9.39
CA THR A 370 -14.27 -1.34 10.22
C THR A 370 -15.44 -2.32 10.11
N VAL A 371 -15.12 -3.59 9.88
CA VAL A 371 -16.07 -4.71 9.89
C VAL A 371 -15.58 -5.83 10.81
N THR A 372 -16.44 -6.81 11.01
CA THR A 372 -16.06 -8.10 11.62
C THR A 372 -15.94 -9.11 10.50
N THR A 373 -14.83 -9.83 10.46
CA THR A 373 -14.56 -10.89 9.48
C THR A 373 -15.41 -12.15 9.76
N TYR A 374 -15.36 -13.11 8.86
CA TYR A 374 -16.05 -14.40 9.02
C TYR A 374 -15.50 -15.20 10.20
N ASP A 375 -14.29 -14.97 10.65
CA ASP A 375 -13.66 -15.59 11.82
C ASP A 375 -13.88 -14.83 13.14
N GLY A 376 -14.50 -13.65 13.07
CA GLY A 376 -14.92 -12.85 14.24
C GLY A 376 -13.96 -11.73 14.60
N ASP A 377 -12.89 -11.56 13.89
CA ASP A 377 -11.90 -10.50 14.12
C ASP A 377 -12.36 -9.14 13.60
N LYS A 378 -11.87 -8.07 14.21
CA LYS A 378 -12.18 -6.70 13.79
C LYS A 378 -11.07 -6.18 12.89
N VAL A 379 -11.42 -5.93 11.65
CA VAL A 379 -10.51 -5.45 10.63
C VAL A 379 -10.92 -4.09 10.08
N PHE A 380 -9.96 -3.34 9.55
CA PHE A 380 -10.24 -2.30 8.57
C PHE A 380 -10.44 -2.98 7.22
N ALA A 381 -11.54 -2.66 6.57
CA ALA A 381 -11.86 -3.20 5.27
C ALA A 381 -12.19 -2.10 4.26
N ALA A 382 -11.77 -2.34 3.02
CA ALA A 382 -12.24 -1.60 1.86
C ALA A 382 -12.77 -2.60 0.85
N SER A 383 -13.99 -2.39 0.36
CA SER A 383 -14.58 -3.26 -0.65
C SER A 383 -15.18 -2.46 -1.79
N GLY A 384 -15.36 -3.11 -2.92
CA GLY A 384 -16.01 -2.53 -4.08
C GLY A 384 -16.46 -3.58 -5.08
N PRO A 385 -17.37 -3.21 -5.99
CA PRO A 385 -17.84 -4.11 -7.03
C PRO A 385 -16.73 -4.42 -8.04
N VAL A 386 -16.68 -5.66 -8.49
CA VAL A 386 -15.82 -6.15 -9.58
C VAL A 386 -16.71 -6.80 -10.61
N ARG A 387 -16.55 -6.41 -11.87
CA ARG A 387 -17.34 -6.96 -12.98
C ARG A 387 -16.49 -7.85 -13.87
N ILE A 388 -16.88 -9.09 -13.99
CA ILE A 388 -16.23 -10.05 -14.87
C ILE A 388 -17.30 -10.59 -15.85
N GLY A 389 -17.32 -10.06 -17.06
CA GLY A 389 -18.40 -10.36 -18.01
C GLY A 389 -19.75 -9.93 -17.46
N SER A 390 -20.65 -10.88 -17.26
CA SER A 390 -21.99 -10.66 -16.69
C SER A 390 -22.05 -10.83 -15.16
N LEU A 391 -20.93 -11.18 -14.52
CA LEU A 391 -20.87 -11.46 -13.09
C LEU A 391 -20.56 -10.21 -12.30
N ASP A 392 -21.33 -9.99 -11.25
CA ASP A 392 -21.11 -8.93 -10.27
C ASP A 392 -20.57 -9.57 -8.98
N TRP A 393 -19.29 -9.40 -8.74
CA TRP A 393 -18.60 -9.86 -7.53
C TRP A 393 -18.18 -8.68 -6.68
N ALA A 394 -17.78 -8.97 -5.44
CA ALA A 394 -17.15 -8.01 -4.55
C ALA A 394 -15.67 -8.35 -4.38
N VAL A 395 -14.78 -7.36 -4.48
CA VAL A 395 -13.43 -7.45 -3.92
C VAL A 395 -13.45 -6.90 -2.52
N VAL A 396 -12.83 -7.60 -1.60
CA VAL A 396 -12.62 -7.19 -0.21
C VAL A 396 -11.14 -7.17 0.06
N ILE A 397 -10.68 -6.08 0.64
CA ILE A 397 -9.31 -5.92 1.13
C ILE A 397 -9.42 -5.58 2.59
N GLU A 398 -8.74 -6.34 3.42
CA GLU A 398 -8.81 -6.13 4.87
C GLU A 398 -7.43 -6.18 5.52
N LYS A 399 -7.34 -5.56 6.68
CA LYS A 399 -6.16 -5.55 7.52
C LYS A 399 -6.58 -5.55 8.97
N ASP A 400 -5.94 -6.38 9.78
CA ASP A 400 -6.23 -6.47 11.21
C ASP A 400 -6.07 -5.09 11.88
N ARG A 401 -7.08 -4.75 12.67
CA ARG A 401 -7.09 -3.52 13.41
C ARG A 401 -6.00 -3.45 14.47
N ALA A 402 -5.67 -4.57 15.09
CA ALA A 402 -4.62 -4.62 16.11
C ALA A 402 -3.24 -4.34 15.48
N GLU A 403 -2.96 -4.93 14.32
CA GLU A 403 -1.75 -4.65 13.57
C GLU A 403 -1.70 -3.20 13.09
N ALA A 404 -2.74 -2.74 12.40
CA ALA A 404 -2.84 -1.39 11.88
C ALA A 404 -2.67 -0.32 12.98
N THR A 405 -3.11 -0.62 14.21
CA THR A 405 -2.97 0.26 15.37
C THR A 405 -1.81 -0.08 16.29
N ALA A 406 -0.97 -1.06 15.97
CA ALA A 406 0.17 -1.48 16.82
C ALA A 406 1.14 -0.33 17.11
N GLY A 407 1.31 0.59 16.19
CA GLY A 407 2.08 1.82 16.38
C GLY A 407 1.58 2.70 17.53
N LEU A 408 0.27 2.66 17.86
CA LEU A 408 -0.29 3.38 19.02
C LEU A 408 0.27 2.88 20.35
N SER A 409 0.56 1.59 20.46
CA SER A 409 1.14 1.01 21.67
C SER A 409 2.57 1.50 21.92
N SER A 410 3.32 1.77 20.86
CA SER A 410 4.67 2.34 20.95
C SER A 410 4.61 3.82 21.32
N LEU A 411 3.64 4.57 20.78
CA LEU A 411 3.37 5.95 21.17
C LEU A 411 2.93 6.05 22.64
N LEU A 412 2.08 5.13 23.10
CA LEU A 412 1.70 5.06 24.52
C LEU A 412 2.90 4.77 25.42
N ARG A 413 3.75 3.80 25.04
CA ARG A 413 5.00 3.51 25.78
C ARG A 413 5.94 4.70 25.79
N GLY A 414 6.15 5.36 24.65
CA GLY A 414 6.93 6.59 24.57
C GLY A 414 6.36 7.70 25.46
N THR A 415 5.04 7.88 25.43
CA THR A 415 4.36 8.85 26.29
C THR A 415 4.50 8.53 27.78
N LEU A 416 4.41 7.25 28.15
CA LEU A 416 4.64 6.81 29.53
C LEU A 416 6.10 7.04 29.99
N VAL A 417 7.08 6.82 29.13
CA VAL A 417 8.49 7.12 29.40
C VAL A 417 8.71 8.62 29.59
N VAL A 418 8.16 9.43 28.68
CA VAL A 418 8.22 10.90 28.79
C VAL A 418 7.53 11.35 30.09
N MET A 419 6.38 10.78 30.43
CA MET A 419 5.67 11.07 31.68
C MET A 419 6.49 10.65 32.91
N ALA A 420 7.11 9.48 32.87
CA ALA A 420 7.97 8.97 33.95
C ALA A 420 9.21 9.86 34.19
N VAL A 421 9.66 10.57 33.16
CA VAL A 421 10.77 11.55 33.28
C VAL A 421 10.26 12.93 33.69
N LEU A 422 9.18 13.41 33.05
CA LEU A 422 8.63 14.75 33.28
C LEU A 422 8.03 14.92 34.67
N LEU A 423 7.35 13.91 35.21
CA LEU A 423 6.73 13.99 36.54
C LEU A 423 7.77 14.21 37.66
N PRO A 424 8.87 13.45 37.77
CA PRO A 424 9.92 13.74 38.72
C PRO A 424 10.58 15.10 38.51
N VAL A 425 10.81 15.48 37.24
CA VAL A 425 11.43 16.79 36.93
C VAL A 425 10.50 17.93 37.33
N THR A 426 9.21 17.86 37.02
CA THR A 426 8.26 18.89 37.45
C THR A 426 8.02 18.89 38.95
N ALA A 427 8.03 17.72 39.60
CA ALA A 427 7.97 17.63 41.07
C ALA A 427 9.21 18.24 41.73
N LEU A 428 10.42 17.95 41.18
CA LEU A 428 11.69 18.55 41.65
C LEU A 428 11.72 20.06 41.42
N LEU A 429 11.27 20.52 40.24
CA LEU A 429 11.15 21.94 39.92
C LEU A 429 10.13 22.62 40.83
N GLY A 430 8.98 22.02 41.04
CA GLY A 430 7.93 22.51 41.95
C GLY A 430 8.43 22.58 43.38
N TRP A 431 9.13 21.52 43.83
CA TRP A 431 9.77 21.52 45.16
C TRP A 431 10.86 22.59 45.29
N TRP A 432 11.74 22.71 44.27
CA TRP A 432 12.76 23.73 44.23
C TRP A 432 12.18 25.15 44.23
N LEU A 433 11.15 25.38 43.36
CA LEU A 433 10.47 26.66 43.24
C LEU A 433 9.72 27.04 44.54
N ALA A 434 8.95 26.07 45.10
CA ALA A 434 8.28 26.26 46.38
C ALA A 434 9.25 26.55 47.50
N ARG A 435 10.42 25.89 47.51
CA ARG A 435 11.45 26.12 48.51
C ARG A 435 12.13 27.46 48.31
N SER A 436 12.42 27.83 47.03
CA SER A 436 13.06 29.11 46.70
C SER A 436 12.18 30.32 47.01
N LEU A 437 10.84 30.17 46.84
CA LEU A 437 9.89 31.25 47.09
C LEU A 437 9.47 31.35 48.59
N THR A 438 9.22 30.22 49.26
CA THR A 438 8.63 30.24 50.60
C THR A 438 9.66 30.44 51.73
N ARG A 439 10.94 30.01 51.54
CA ARG A 439 11.99 30.27 52.51
C ARG A 439 12.25 31.76 52.75
N PRO A 440 12.46 32.55 51.67
CA PRO A 440 12.61 33.99 51.80
C PRO A 440 11.41 34.69 52.44
N PHE A 441 10.17 34.26 52.15
CA PHE A 441 8.97 34.82 52.74
C PHE A 441 8.94 34.63 54.26
N GLY A 442 9.34 33.42 54.74
CA GLY A 442 9.42 33.19 56.19
C GLY A 442 10.43 34.12 56.87
N GLN A 443 11.57 34.35 56.23
CA GLN A 443 12.61 35.24 56.72
C GLN A 443 12.20 36.72 56.69
N LEU A 444 11.38 37.12 55.66
CA LEU A 444 10.83 38.47 55.61
C LEU A 444 9.80 38.72 56.69
N VAL A 445 8.94 37.73 56.98
CA VAL A 445 7.96 37.83 58.08
C VAL A 445 8.65 37.96 59.45
N ASP A 446 9.70 37.15 59.68
CA ASP A 446 10.51 37.21 60.90
C ASP A 446 11.29 38.53 61.02
N ALA A 447 11.81 39.02 59.87
CA ALA A 447 12.49 40.32 59.81
C ALA A 447 11.53 41.52 60.06
N ALA A 448 10.34 41.47 59.43
CA ALA A 448 9.30 42.47 59.66
C ALA A 448 8.83 42.45 61.10
N GLY A 449 8.74 41.28 61.72
CA GLY A 449 8.48 41.15 63.17
C GLY A 449 9.58 41.75 64.04
N ARG A 450 10.87 41.60 63.67
CA ARG A 450 11.99 42.21 64.36
C ARG A 450 12.04 43.73 64.18
N ILE A 451 11.82 44.22 62.94
CA ILE A 451 11.71 45.66 62.66
C ILE A 451 10.59 46.30 63.44
N ALA A 452 9.44 45.65 63.51
CA ALA A 452 8.28 46.10 64.30
C ALA A 452 8.61 46.17 65.82
N ASN A 453 9.61 45.41 66.27
CA ASN A 453 10.07 45.39 67.64
C ASN A 453 11.32 46.30 67.88
N GLY A 454 11.73 47.07 66.87
CA GLY A 454 12.84 47.99 67.01
C GLY A 454 14.24 47.37 67.01
N GLU A 455 14.35 46.07 66.55
CA GLU A 455 15.62 45.36 66.45
C GLU A 455 16.28 45.59 65.08
N PRO A 456 17.62 45.68 64.97
CA PRO A 456 18.26 45.87 63.69
C PRO A 456 18.03 44.68 62.78
N ALA A 457 17.55 44.94 61.57
CA ALA A 457 17.27 43.93 60.54
C ALA A 457 18.53 43.42 59.85
N SER A 458 19.54 43.00 60.61
CA SER A 458 20.79 42.44 60.05
C SER A 458 20.54 41.03 59.55
N GLY A 459 20.82 40.79 58.25
CA GLY A 459 20.78 39.48 57.61
C GLY A 459 19.68 39.23 56.61
N VAL A 460 18.81 40.21 56.31
CA VAL A 460 17.75 40.08 55.32
C VAL A 460 18.21 40.41 53.89
N GLY A 461 19.34 41.10 53.78
CA GLY A 461 20.00 41.44 52.49
C GLY A 461 20.60 40.26 51.73
N SER A 462 20.60 39.03 52.29
CA SER A 462 21.11 37.83 51.67
C SER A 462 20.02 36.97 51.01
N LEU A 463 18.81 37.46 50.86
CA LEU A 463 17.65 36.70 50.31
C LEU A 463 17.63 36.51 48.78
N GLY A 464 18.76 36.81 48.12
CA GLY A 464 18.91 36.62 46.65
C GLY A 464 18.60 37.87 45.83
N ASN A 465 18.87 37.81 44.52
CA ASN A 465 18.63 38.90 43.56
C ASN A 465 17.27 38.79 42.87
N ASN A 466 16.19 38.59 43.59
CA ASN A 466 14.83 38.55 43.10
C ASN A 466 13.93 39.52 43.85
N GLU A 467 12.67 39.68 43.47
CA GLU A 467 11.68 40.58 44.05
C GLU A 467 11.55 40.42 45.59
N LEU A 468 11.83 39.20 46.09
CA LEU A 468 11.83 38.89 47.50
C LEU A 468 13.10 39.42 48.21
N GLY A 469 14.21 39.35 47.50
CA GLY A 469 15.46 40.02 47.91
C GLY A 469 15.29 41.56 47.85
N ASP A 470 14.49 42.04 46.88
CA ASP A 470 14.15 43.45 46.78
C ASP A 470 13.28 43.92 47.94
N VAL A 471 12.27 43.13 48.30
CA VAL A 471 11.47 43.39 49.51
C VAL A 471 12.32 43.33 50.78
N GLY A 472 13.27 42.36 50.83
CA GLY A 472 14.22 42.27 51.92
C GLY A 472 15.16 43.48 51.98
N ARG A 473 15.68 43.90 50.84
CA ARG A 473 16.50 45.11 50.68
C ARG A 473 15.69 46.39 50.90
N GLN A 474 14.41 46.40 50.49
CA GLN A 474 13.51 47.51 50.81
C GLN A 474 13.16 47.57 52.29
N LEU A 475 13.00 46.42 52.94
CA LEU A 475 12.85 46.36 54.42
C LEU A 475 14.17 46.78 55.10
N GLU A 476 15.32 46.38 54.57
CA GLU A 476 16.63 46.90 55.01
C GLU A 476 16.81 48.37 54.59
N SER A 477 16.33 48.79 53.41
CA SER A 477 16.40 50.17 52.96
C SER A 477 15.32 51.04 53.58
N VAL A 478 14.18 50.48 53.98
CA VAL A 478 13.24 51.19 54.87
C VAL A 478 13.84 51.28 56.27
N ALA A 479 14.57 50.28 56.71
CA ALA A 479 15.39 50.39 57.89
C ALA A 479 16.67 51.26 57.66
N ALA A 480 17.19 51.26 56.43
CA ALA A 480 18.35 52.04 56.01
C ALA A 480 18.01 53.31 55.19
N ARG A 481 16.76 53.43 54.62
CA ARG A 481 16.24 54.70 54.06
C ARG A 481 15.81 55.71 55.06
N LEU A 482 15.73 55.30 56.19
CA LEU A 482 16.02 56.23 57.25
C LEU A 482 17.52 56.66 57.23
N ALA A 483 18.32 56.06 56.39
CA ALA A 483 19.76 56.33 56.35
C ALA A 483 20.37 56.71 54.98
N ALA A 484 19.77 56.47 53.86
CA ALA A 484 20.34 56.94 52.57
C ALA A 484 19.42 56.78 51.38
N GLU A 485 18.98 57.84 50.78
CA GLU A 485 18.44 57.98 49.42
C GLU A 485 19.58 58.33 48.48
N GLU A 486 19.87 57.53 47.56
CA GLU A 486 20.42 57.89 46.25
C GLU A 486 21.18 56.73 45.52
N ALA A 487 20.88 56.63 44.32
CA ALA A 487 21.69 56.18 43.18
C ALA A 487 21.29 54.91 42.43
N ALA A 488 20.88 55.11 41.25
CA ALA A 488 21.38 54.62 39.98
C ALA A 488 20.48 53.75 39.10
N LEU A 489 20.38 54.19 37.92
CA LEU A 489 19.83 53.55 36.68
C LEU A 489 20.95 53.15 35.75
N VAL A 490 20.81 52.08 35.00
CA VAL A 490 21.37 51.74 33.69
C VAL A 490 21.78 50.26 33.53
N ALA A 491 21.12 49.51 32.73
CA ALA A 491 21.64 48.58 31.69
C ALA A 491 20.66 47.44 31.33
N GLU A 492 19.96 47.61 30.30
CA GLU A 492 19.14 46.54 29.69
C GLU A 492 18.98 46.77 28.18
N GLU A 493 19.80 46.22 27.35
CA GLU A 493 19.48 46.26 25.89
C GLU A 493 20.21 45.21 25.01
N GLU A 494 21.13 44.40 25.44
CA GLU A 494 21.97 43.65 24.49
C GLU A 494 21.61 42.18 24.23
N GLN A 495 20.63 41.57 24.87
CA GLN A 495 20.47 40.12 24.80
C GLN A 495 19.43 39.58 23.81
N ILE A 496 18.63 40.44 23.21
CA ILE A 496 17.50 39.98 22.32
C ILE A 496 17.97 39.70 20.87
N ASN A 497 19.07 40.29 20.46
CA ASN A 497 19.45 40.26 19.03
C ASN A 497 20.05 38.92 18.52
N ALA A 498 20.57 38.08 19.41
CA ALA A 498 21.28 36.87 18.96
C ALA A 498 20.36 35.71 18.57
N VAL A 499 19.12 35.65 19.08
CA VAL A 499 18.19 34.53 18.87
C VAL A 499 17.44 34.65 17.52
N LEU A 500 17.21 35.86 17.08
CA LEU A 500 16.47 36.10 15.80
C LEU A 500 17.29 35.79 14.55
N ALA A 501 18.62 35.96 14.63
CA ALA A 501 19.50 35.72 13.47
C ALA A 501 19.69 34.25 13.08
N ALA A 502 19.28 33.30 13.94
CA ALA A 502 19.42 31.86 13.67
C ALA A 502 18.25 31.25 12.86
N VAL A 503 17.13 31.98 12.73
CA VAL A 503 15.89 31.42 12.16
C VAL A 503 15.39 32.16 10.93
N VAL A 504 15.89 33.38 10.71
CA VAL A 504 15.43 34.26 9.64
C VAL A 504 16.63 34.85 8.93
N PRO A 505 16.64 34.95 7.58
CA PRO A 505 17.72 35.61 6.84
C PRO A 505 18.02 37.00 7.38
N ALA A 506 19.29 37.36 7.47
CA ALA A 506 19.78 38.61 8.10
C ALA A 506 19.07 39.88 7.62
N ARG A 507 18.67 39.89 6.33
CA ARG A 507 17.95 41.02 5.71
C ARG A 507 16.55 41.28 6.26
N LEU A 508 15.96 40.29 6.95
CA LEU A 508 14.58 40.35 7.49
C LEU A 508 14.52 40.54 9.01
N VAL A 509 15.67 40.43 9.71
CA VAL A 509 15.75 40.48 11.17
C VAL A 509 15.18 41.78 11.74
N ASP A 510 15.52 42.94 11.15
CA ASP A 510 15.04 44.25 11.62
C ASP A 510 13.52 44.44 11.41
N ARG A 511 12.96 43.86 10.36
CA ARG A 511 11.51 43.92 10.06
C ARG A 511 10.73 43.03 11.05
N VAL A 512 11.25 41.86 11.37
CA VAL A 512 10.66 41.00 12.39
C VAL A 512 10.73 41.65 13.76
N ARG A 513 11.84 42.33 14.10
CA ARG A 513 12.02 43.05 15.36
C ARG A 513 11.08 44.24 15.53
N SER A 514 10.78 44.94 14.45
CA SER A 514 9.80 46.04 14.45
C SER A 514 8.37 45.60 14.63
N GLY A 515 8.09 44.27 14.68
CA GLY A 515 6.76 43.70 14.83
C GLY A 515 5.93 43.70 13.53
N GLU A 516 6.60 43.80 12.38
CA GLU A 516 5.93 43.71 11.08
C GLU A 516 5.34 42.31 10.91
N GLN A 517 4.01 42.22 10.71
CA GLN A 517 3.29 40.97 10.50
C GLN A 517 3.10 40.71 9.01
N GLY A 518 3.24 39.42 8.59
CA GLY A 518 2.97 39.03 7.22
C GLY A 518 4.05 39.49 6.24
N ILE A 519 5.34 39.38 6.62
CA ILE A 519 6.48 39.70 5.75
C ILE A 519 6.45 38.76 4.55
N ALA A 520 6.08 39.26 3.39
CA ALA A 520 6.12 38.57 2.14
C ALA A 520 6.64 39.53 1.06
N ASP A 521 7.71 39.11 0.42
CA ASP A 521 8.34 39.88 -0.65
C ASP A 521 8.21 39.11 -1.98
N LEU A 522 7.83 39.79 -3.05
CA LEU A 522 7.92 39.27 -4.41
C LEU A 522 9.38 39.39 -4.85
N VAL A 523 9.93 38.31 -5.39
CA VAL A 523 11.26 38.26 -5.95
C VAL A 523 11.11 37.89 -7.42
N ASP A 524 11.44 38.85 -8.28
CA ASP A 524 11.44 38.68 -9.72
C ASP A 524 12.68 37.84 -10.12
N SER A 525 12.46 36.77 -10.89
CA SER A 525 13.55 35.95 -11.47
C SER A 525 14.44 35.18 -10.50
N ALA A 526 13.90 34.62 -9.43
CA ALA A 526 14.65 33.69 -8.59
C ALA A 526 14.88 32.34 -9.27
N THR A 527 16.08 31.77 -9.11
CA THR A 527 16.36 30.40 -9.58
C THR A 527 16.18 29.43 -8.45
N VAL A 528 15.20 28.57 -8.59
CA VAL A 528 14.79 27.58 -7.58
C VAL A 528 15.37 26.22 -7.92
N ILE A 529 15.94 25.57 -6.93
CA ILE A 529 16.57 24.27 -7.04
C ILE A 529 15.84 23.30 -6.10
N SER A 530 15.31 22.24 -6.66
CA SER A 530 14.78 21.12 -5.89
C SER A 530 15.71 19.92 -6.01
N ILE A 531 16.13 19.39 -4.88
CA ILE A 531 17.04 18.27 -4.81
C ILE A 531 16.31 17.11 -4.09
N LEU A 532 16.37 15.93 -4.69
CA LEU A 532 15.89 14.68 -4.13
C LEU A 532 17.07 13.71 -3.98
N VAL A 533 17.24 13.14 -2.81
CA VAL A 533 18.31 12.19 -2.52
C VAL A 533 17.71 10.80 -2.43
N ASP A 534 18.15 9.91 -3.31
CA ASP A 534 17.79 8.49 -3.34
C ASP A 534 18.95 7.64 -2.83
N GLY A 535 18.62 6.46 -2.33
CA GLY A 535 19.63 5.49 -1.86
C GLY A 535 20.08 5.72 -0.43
N MET A 536 19.45 6.65 0.31
CA MET A 536 19.66 6.76 1.75
C MET A 536 19.20 5.46 2.41
N PRO A 537 20.08 4.82 3.20
CA PRO A 537 19.68 3.63 3.93
C PRO A 537 18.61 3.95 4.97
N GLU A 538 17.61 3.06 5.08
CA GLU A 538 16.62 3.19 6.13
C GLU A 538 17.30 3.09 7.50
N ALA A 539 16.96 4.00 8.40
CA ALA A 539 17.49 3.99 9.75
C ALA A 539 16.90 2.80 10.53
N THR A 540 17.74 1.81 10.79
CA THR A 540 17.42 0.64 11.62
C THR A 540 18.27 0.68 12.88
N GLY A 541 17.90 -0.04 13.92
CA GLY A 541 18.66 -0.04 15.18
C GLY A 541 20.11 -0.50 15.06
N SER A 542 20.53 -1.07 13.93
CA SER A 542 21.89 -1.54 13.68
C SER A 542 22.76 -0.59 12.84
N ASN A 543 22.16 0.41 12.18
CA ASN A 543 22.87 1.34 11.28
C ASN A 543 22.56 2.83 11.55
N GLN A 544 21.90 3.14 12.65
CA GLN A 544 21.44 4.49 12.95
C GLN A 544 22.58 5.51 12.99
N ASP A 545 23.72 5.13 13.56
CA ASP A 545 24.91 5.99 13.63
C ASP A 545 25.46 6.29 12.23
N THR A 546 25.54 5.28 11.36
CA THR A 546 25.99 5.47 9.98
C THR A 546 25.03 6.36 9.18
N VAL A 547 23.73 6.21 9.35
CA VAL A 547 22.74 7.08 8.71
C VAL A 547 22.87 8.51 9.22
N PHE A 548 23.12 8.68 10.51
CA PHE A 548 23.37 9.99 11.10
C PHE A 548 24.64 10.63 10.53
N GLU A 549 25.76 9.90 10.50
CA GLU A 549 27.03 10.37 9.93
C GLU A 549 26.92 10.77 8.45
N ILE A 550 26.24 9.93 7.65
CA ILE A 550 25.95 10.25 6.25
C ILE A 550 25.14 11.56 6.16
N THR A 551 24.11 11.68 6.99
CA THR A 551 23.24 12.87 6.98
C THR A 551 24.00 14.11 7.41
N GLU A 552 24.83 14.00 8.43
CA GLU A 552 25.66 15.11 8.95
C GLU A 552 26.66 15.57 7.89
N GLN A 553 27.39 14.66 7.25
CA GLN A 553 28.33 15.01 6.18
C GLN A 553 27.62 15.62 4.95
N LEU A 554 26.44 15.10 4.58
CA LEU A 554 25.66 15.70 3.51
C LEU A 554 25.21 17.12 3.87
N VAL A 555 24.78 17.34 5.11
CA VAL A 555 24.35 18.66 5.58
C VAL A 555 25.50 19.64 5.60
N GLU A 556 26.62 19.28 6.21
CA GLU A 556 27.82 20.14 6.28
C GLU A 556 28.38 20.45 4.88
N GLY A 557 28.43 19.43 4.00
CA GLY A 557 28.88 19.61 2.63
C GLY A 557 27.95 20.55 1.83
N VAL A 558 26.64 20.41 2.02
CA VAL A 558 25.67 21.32 1.37
C VAL A 558 25.79 22.74 1.92
N GLU A 559 25.98 22.93 3.24
CA GLU A 559 26.14 24.26 3.85
C GLU A 559 27.40 24.98 3.34
N GLN A 560 28.50 24.26 3.17
CA GLN A 560 29.72 24.81 2.56
C GLN A 560 29.51 25.21 1.10
N LEU A 561 28.81 24.38 0.31
CA LEU A 561 28.49 24.69 -1.07
C LEU A 561 27.53 25.85 -1.18
N GLN A 562 26.57 25.99 -0.26
CA GLN A 562 25.67 27.16 -0.22
C GLN A 562 26.43 28.47 -0.05
N GLU A 563 27.40 28.50 0.87
CA GLU A 563 28.23 29.69 1.10
C GLU A 563 29.12 29.99 -0.10
N GLN A 564 29.67 28.93 -0.74
CA GLN A 564 30.52 29.06 -1.92
C GLN A 564 29.79 29.63 -3.15
N TYR A 565 28.56 29.16 -3.40
CA TYR A 565 27.79 29.53 -4.59
C TYR A 565 26.72 30.60 -4.35
N GLY A 566 26.60 31.12 -3.12
CA GLY A 566 25.62 32.15 -2.77
C GLY A 566 24.16 31.68 -2.87
N VAL A 567 23.91 30.40 -2.56
CA VAL A 567 22.59 29.79 -2.64
C VAL A 567 21.96 29.75 -1.25
N GLU A 568 20.73 30.24 -1.12
CA GLU A 568 20.01 30.24 0.16
C GLU A 568 19.20 28.95 0.34
N HIS A 569 19.23 28.40 1.55
CA HIS A 569 18.40 27.29 1.95
C HIS A 569 16.98 27.76 2.29
N ILE A 570 15.98 27.15 1.68
CA ILE A 570 14.57 27.47 1.91
C ILE A 570 13.89 26.44 2.80
N ARG A 571 14.06 25.16 2.49
CA ARG A 571 13.45 24.06 3.24
C ARG A 571 14.24 22.77 3.03
N ARG A 572 14.41 21.98 4.09
CA ARG A 572 15.06 20.68 4.04
C ARG A 572 14.23 19.62 4.76
N SER A 573 14.19 18.44 4.18
CA SER A 573 13.70 17.19 4.76
C SER A 573 14.81 16.15 4.66
N THR A 574 14.59 14.94 5.15
CA THR A 574 15.60 13.87 5.14
C THR A 574 16.05 13.48 3.74
N THR A 575 15.16 13.53 2.76
CA THR A 575 15.41 13.07 1.38
C THR A 575 15.17 14.14 0.33
N SER A 576 14.82 15.35 0.74
CA SER A 576 14.55 16.46 -0.18
C SER A 576 14.99 17.79 0.39
N ALA A 577 15.49 18.64 -0.45
CA ALA A 577 15.84 19.99 -0.07
C ALA A 577 15.43 20.98 -1.18
N LEU A 578 15.04 22.17 -0.74
CA LEU A 578 14.69 23.28 -1.61
C LEU A 578 15.64 24.44 -1.33
N PHE A 579 16.24 24.93 -2.36
CA PHE A 579 17.17 26.06 -2.32
C PHE A 579 16.75 27.10 -3.33
N ALA A 580 17.29 28.30 -3.18
CA ALA A 580 17.11 29.36 -4.16
C ALA A 580 18.39 30.19 -4.32
N ALA A 581 18.69 30.54 -5.54
CA ALA A 581 19.73 31.48 -5.90
C ALA A 581 19.09 32.78 -6.42
N GLY A 582 19.73 33.90 -6.16
CA GLY A 582 19.26 35.19 -6.64
C GLY A 582 18.22 35.90 -5.77
N LEU A 583 18.04 35.46 -4.51
CA LEU A 583 17.15 36.15 -3.57
C LEU A 583 17.75 37.51 -3.15
N GLY A 584 17.27 38.58 -3.79
CA GLY A 584 17.72 39.96 -3.49
C GLY A 584 18.64 40.57 -4.54
N VAL A 585 18.75 39.95 -5.70
CA VAL A 585 19.38 40.53 -6.92
C VAL A 585 18.36 40.51 -8.06
N ASP A 586 18.50 41.49 -8.96
CA ASP A 586 17.52 41.72 -10.05
C ASP A 586 17.74 40.78 -11.27
N GLU A 587 18.77 39.95 -11.26
CA GLU A 587 19.08 39.00 -12.34
C GLU A 587 19.06 37.54 -11.84
N PRO A 588 18.52 36.58 -12.62
CA PRO A 588 18.49 35.18 -12.25
C PRO A 588 19.92 34.61 -12.15
N GLN A 589 20.22 33.93 -11.04
CA GLN A 589 21.54 33.32 -10.80
C GLN A 589 21.55 31.87 -11.29
N VAL A 590 21.35 31.67 -12.60
CA VAL A 590 21.13 30.35 -13.19
C VAL A 590 22.40 29.49 -13.15
N ASP A 591 23.55 30.08 -13.49
CA ASP A 591 24.84 29.38 -13.50
C ASP A 591 25.26 28.97 -12.08
N ALA A 592 25.12 29.85 -11.10
CA ALA A 592 25.40 29.53 -9.70
C ALA A 592 24.51 28.37 -9.19
N ALA A 593 23.24 28.36 -9.59
CA ALA A 593 22.31 27.29 -9.27
C ALA A 593 22.70 25.98 -9.93
N ALA A 594 23.12 26.00 -11.19
CA ALA A 594 23.54 24.83 -11.95
C ALA A 594 24.86 24.25 -11.40
N GLU A 595 25.85 25.10 -11.12
CA GLU A 595 27.13 24.73 -10.53
C GLU A 595 26.96 24.16 -9.12
N PHE A 596 26.18 24.83 -8.28
CA PHE A 596 25.81 24.32 -6.95
C PHE A 596 25.20 22.94 -7.04
N THR A 597 24.23 22.77 -7.93
CA THR A 597 23.53 21.49 -8.08
C THR A 597 24.47 20.38 -8.56
N ALA A 598 25.35 20.68 -9.51
CA ALA A 598 26.35 19.71 -9.98
C ALA A 598 27.36 19.35 -8.89
N ALA A 599 27.76 20.34 -8.07
CA ALA A 599 28.63 20.10 -6.92
C ALA A 599 27.97 19.23 -5.85
N VAL A 600 26.69 19.45 -5.57
CA VAL A 600 25.90 18.61 -4.65
C VAL A 600 25.78 17.18 -5.16
N LEU A 601 25.59 16.96 -6.46
CA LEU A 601 25.57 15.64 -7.06
C LEU A 601 26.91 14.91 -6.84
N GLN A 602 28.01 15.56 -7.09
CA GLN A 602 29.36 14.99 -6.91
C GLN A 602 29.65 14.71 -5.43
N MET A 603 29.33 15.65 -4.56
CA MET A 603 29.51 15.53 -3.12
C MET A 603 28.70 14.35 -2.56
N ALA A 604 27.42 14.22 -2.93
CA ALA A 604 26.58 13.12 -2.47
C ALA A 604 27.09 11.75 -2.93
N GLN A 605 27.63 11.65 -4.16
CA GLN A 605 28.27 10.43 -4.65
C GLN A 605 29.55 10.10 -3.87
N ALA A 606 30.35 11.12 -3.54
CA ALA A 606 31.58 10.95 -2.76
C ALA A 606 31.26 10.47 -1.34
N VAL A 607 30.29 11.10 -0.67
CA VAL A 607 29.80 10.69 0.65
C VAL A 607 29.24 9.26 0.58
N GLY A 608 28.42 8.95 -0.41
CA GLY A 608 27.91 7.59 -0.60
C GLY A 608 29.02 6.55 -0.74
N ALA A 609 30.05 6.84 -1.55
CA ALA A 609 31.19 5.95 -1.77
C ALA A 609 32.01 5.72 -0.48
N GLU A 610 32.17 6.73 0.37
CA GLU A 610 32.88 6.62 1.65
C GLU A 610 32.21 5.62 2.60
N PHE A 611 30.88 5.62 2.63
CA PHE A 611 30.08 4.71 3.47
C PHE A 611 29.65 3.43 2.76
N GLY A 612 30.13 3.18 1.53
CA GLY A 612 29.74 2.00 0.75
C GLY A 612 28.27 1.97 0.33
N GLN A 613 27.64 3.15 0.28
CA GLN A 613 26.26 3.34 -0.16
C GLN A 613 26.20 3.93 -1.56
N SER A 614 25.19 3.57 -2.31
CA SER A 614 24.96 4.16 -3.63
C SER A 614 23.95 5.30 -3.48
N LEU A 615 24.44 6.48 -3.08
CA LEU A 615 23.61 7.68 -3.02
C LEU A 615 23.50 8.30 -4.39
N PHE A 616 22.29 8.60 -4.81
CA PHE A 616 22.00 9.28 -6.06
C PHE A 616 21.18 10.55 -5.75
N VAL A 617 21.55 11.62 -6.42
CA VAL A 617 20.78 12.85 -6.37
C VAL A 617 20.05 13.03 -7.70
N ARG A 618 18.80 13.40 -7.61
CA ARG A 618 18.00 13.90 -8.73
C ARG A 618 17.69 15.36 -8.47
N ALA A 619 17.84 16.18 -9.46
CA ALA A 619 17.61 17.60 -9.28
C ALA A 619 16.77 18.20 -10.39
N GLY A 620 16.03 19.24 -10.02
CA GLY A 620 15.28 20.06 -10.95
C GLY A 620 15.54 21.54 -10.66
N ILE A 621 15.82 22.31 -11.70
CA ILE A 621 16.07 23.73 -11.61
C ILE A 621 15.06 24.46 -12.48
N ALA A 622 14.42 25.48 -11.92
CA ALA A 622 13.48 26.34 -12.65
C ALA A 622 13.68 27.79 -12.21
N THR A 623 13.51 28.74 -13.13
CA THR A 623 13.64 30.14 -12.83
C THR A 623 12.36 30.90 -13.12
N GLY A 624 12.13 31.98 -12.39
CA GLY A 624 10.98 32.86 -12.54
C GLY A 624 10.59 33.57 -11.26
N ASP A 625 9.43 34.17 -11.25
CA ASP A 625 8.94 34.98 -10.15
C ASP A 625 8.48 34.09 -8.99
N VAL A 626 8.91 34.42 -7.78
CA VAL A 626 8.52 33.75 -6.57
C VAL A 626 8.11 34.75 -5.50
N ALA A 627 7.24 34.31 -4.60
CA ALA A 627 7.00 35.01 -3.35
C ALA A 627 7.79 34.32 -2.24
N SER A 628 8.56 35.07 -1.48
CA SER A 628 9.26 34.57 -0.31
C SER A 628 8.85 35.33 0.93
N GLY A 629 8.83 34.67 2.08
CA GLY A 629 8.40 35.35 3.30
C GLY A 629 8.51 34.51 4.54
N VAL A 630 8.23 35.15 5.68
CA VAL A 630 8.23 34.54 7.00
C VAL A 630 6.80 34.18 7.42
N ILE A 631 6.58 32.90 7.69
CA ILE A 631 5.27 32.38 8.11
C ILE A 631 5.36 31.90 9.57
N GLY A 632 4.27 32.09 10.29
CA GLY A 632 4.04 31.60 11.63
C GLY A 632 4.09 32.68 12.70
N GLU A 633 3.18 32.61 13.64
CA GLU A 633 3.13 33.54 14.80
C GLU A 633 3.96 33.02 15.99
N ARG A 634 4.14 31.71 16.11
CA ARG A 634 4.85 31.06 17.23
C ARG A 634 6.12 30.31 16.82
N GLN A 635 6.18 29.84 15.59
CA GLN A 635 7.38 29.29 14.98
C GLN A 635 7.56 30.00 13.63
N LEU A 636 8.49 30.91 13.61
CA LEU A 636 8.83 31.60 12.37
C LEU A 636 9.57 30.65 11.46
N ALA A 637 9.11 30.50 10.23
CA ALA A 637 9.78 29.74 9.19
C ALA A 637 9.86 30.59 7.92
N PHE A 638 11.03 30.68 7.36
CA PHE A 638 11.20 31.26 6.03
C PHE A 638 10.72 30.27 4.98
N SER A 639 9.92 30.72 4.02
CA SER A 639 9.35 29.85 2.99
C SER A 639 9.20 30.60 1.66
N MET A 640 9.00 29.85 0.59
CA MET A 640 8.90 30.36 -0.77
C MET A 640 7.77 29.66 -1.54
N TRP A 641 7.09 30.42 -2.42
CA TRP A 641 5.98 29.95 -3.26
C TRP A 641 6.09 30.55 -4.65
N GLY A 642 5.57 29.83 -5.63
CA GLY A 642 5.50 30.27 -7.02
C GLY A 642 5.59 29.11 -7.98
N GLU A 643 5.32 29.38 -9.25
CA GLU A 643 5.40 28.37 -10.31
C GLU A 643 6.80 27.72 -10.40
N PRO A 644 7.92 28.49 -10.30
CA PRO A 644 9.25 27.89 -10.33
C PRO A 644 9.49 26.87 -9.22
N VAL A 645 8.91 27.03 -8.04
CA VAL A 645 9.02 26.08 -6.92
C VAL A 645 8.36 24.76 -7.29
N THR A 646 7.15 24.80 -7.83
CA THR A 646 6.42 23.61 -8.29
C THR A 646 7.11 22.95 -9.47
N ARG A 647 7.61 23.75 -10.41
CA ARG A 647 8.30 23.28 -11.61
C ARG A 647 9.63 22.62 -11.27
N ALA A 648 10.45 23.21 -10.42
CA ALA A 648 11.71 22.61 -9.95
C ALA A 648 11.47 21.27 -9.26
N PHE A 649 10.43 21.18 -8.42
CA PHE A 649 10.06 19.92 -7.79
C PHE A 649 9.60 18.85 -8.80
N THR A 650 8.79 19.24 -9.77
CA THR A 650 8.33 18.34 -10.84
C THR A 650 9.52 17.82 -11.65
N LEU A 651 10.42 18.70 -12.06
CA LEU A 651 11.64 18.33 -12.78
C LEU A 651 12.52 17.37 -11.97
N ALA A 652 12.76 17.65 -10.69
CA ALA A 652 13.53 16.76 -9.82
C ALA A 652 12.87 15.37 -9.70
N SER A 653 11.55 15.32 -9.65
CA SER A 653 10.79 14.08 -9.57
C SER A 653 10.86 13.23 -10.85
N LEU A 654 10.98 13.88 -12.01
CA LEU A 654 11.09 13.24 -13.33
C LEU A 654 12.54 12.94 -13.73
N ALA A 655 13.52 13.54 -13.06
CA ALA A 655 14.93 13.29 -13.31
C ALA A 655 15.34 11.87 -12.93
N ARG A 656 16.30 11.31 -13.67
CA ARG A 656 16.92 10.03 -13.34
C ARG A 656 17.99 10.21 -12.25
N ALA A 657 18.40 9.11 -11.66
CA ALA A 657 19.51 9.11 -10.70
C ALA A 657 20.76 9.76 -11.31
N GLY A 658 21.28 10.79 -10.65
CA GLY A 658 22.43 11.56 -11.12
C GLY A 658 22.13 12.56 -12.22
N GLU A 659 20.86 12.89 -12.48
CA GLU A 659 20.44 13.78 -13.54
C GLU A 659 19.92 15.11 -12.97
N ILE A 660 20.24 16.18 -13.66
CA ILE A 660 19.70 17.51 -13.41
C ILE A 660 18.77 17.85 -14.57
N LEU A 661 17.50 18.08 -14.31
CA LEU A 661 16.56 18.57 -15.29
C LEU A 661 16.30 20.05 -15.10
N VAL A 662 16.21 20.78 -16.19
CA VAL A 662 15.96 22.21 -16.20
C VAL A 662 14.78 22.55 -17.11
N ASP A 663 14.12 23.65 -16.82
CA ASP A 663 13.07 24.19 -17.68
C ASP A 663 13.65 25.03 -18.82
N GLU A 664 12.78 25.50 -19.71
CA GLU A 664 13.15 26.31 -20.84
C GLU A 664 13.83 27.61 -20.42
N ALA A 665 13.32 28.26 -19.38
CA ALA A 665 13.85 29.55 -18.92
C ALA A 665 15.26 29.44 -18.36
N VAL A 666 15.55 28.35 -17.64
CA VAL A 666 16.89 28.01 -17.15
C VAL A 666 17.83 27.69 -18.32
N ARG A 667 17.38 26.83 -19.27
CA ARG A 667 18.17 26.51 -20.47
C ARG A 667 18.62 27.74 -21.24
N ASP A 668 17.68 28.67 -21.43
CA ASP A 668 17.94 29.86 -22.24
C ASP A 668 18.82 30.90 -21.54
N ALA A 669 18.86 30.88 -20.21
CA ALA A 669 19.63 31.77 -19.38
C ALA A 669 21.03 31.24 -18.99
N LEU A 670 21.33 29.94 -19.24
CA LEU A 670 22.63 29.35 -18.98
C LEU A 670 23.75 29.91 -19.86
N GLU A 671 24.88 30.22 -19.28
CA GLU A 671 26.08 30.63 -20.03
C GLU A 671 26.64 29.45 -20.88
N THR A 672 27.46 29.78 -21.84
CA THR A 672 28.07 28.82 -22.77
C THR A 672 29.05 27.91 -22.04
N GLY A 673 28.80 26.59 -22.02
CA GLY A 673 29.69 25.60 -21.43
C GLY A 673 28.99 24.33 -20.95
N TRP A 674 27.68 24.42 -20.75
CA TRP A 674 26.86 23.26 -20.35
C TRP A 674 26.40 22.48 -21.57
N ASP A 675 26.45 21.13 -21.47
CA ASP A 675 25.85 20.25 -22.47
C ASP A 675 24.39 20.01 -22.09
N VAL A 676 23.48 20.38 -22.98
CA VAL A 676 22.03 20.41 -22.71
C VAL A 676 21.33 19.45 -23.69
N GLU A 677 20.76 18.39 -23.19
CA GLU A 677 20.07 17.35 -23.97
C GLU A 677 18.55 17.44 -23.75
N VAL A 678 17.77 17.53 -24.81
CA VAL A 678 16.30 17.50 -24.73
C VAL A 678 15.79 16.18 -24.15
N ARG A 679 14.86 16.25 -23.24
CA ARG A 679 14.13 15.10 -22.68
C ARG A 679 12.70 15.09 -23.19
N GLU A 680 12.44 14.28 -24.22
CA GLU A 680 11.10 14.13 -24.79
C GLU A 680 10.26 13.10 -24.02
N GLY A 681 8.95 13.34 -23.92
CA GLY A 681 7.96 12.36 -23.43
C GLY A 681 7.88 12.20 -21.91
N LEU A 682 8.36 13.19 -21.15
CA LEU A 682 8.17 13.23 -19.71
C LEU A 682 6.70 13.57 -19.38
N LEU A 683 6.02 12.66 -18.68
CA LEU A 683 4.64 12.85 -18.23
C LEU A 683 4.65 13.42 -16.81
N GLY A 684 4.29 14.67 -16.67
CA GLY A 684 3.95 15.29 -15.39
C GLY A 684 2.57 14.85 -14.90
N LEU A 685 2.13 15.41 -13.76
CA LEU A 685 0.85 15.05 -13.14
C LEU A 685 -0.38 15.38 -14.02
N ASP A 686 -0.30 16.41 -14.84
CA ASP A 686 -1.44 16.88 -15.66
C ASP A 686 -1.12 17.06 -17.17
N ASP A 687 0.17 17.12 -17.57
CA ASP A 687 0.59 17.36 -18.96
C ASP A 687 2.00 16.83 -19.24
N THR A 688 2.38 16.79 -20.54
CA THR A 688 3.78 16.54 -20.95
C THR A 688 4.66 17.69 -20.51
N VAL A 689 5.69 17.39 -19.72
CA VAL A 689 6.67 18.37 -19.25
C VAL A 689 7.82 18.43 -20.26
N GLU A 690 8.03 19.60 -20.84
CA GLU A 690 9.24 19.89 -21.62
C GLU A 690 10.39 20.16 -20.64
N ALA A 691 11.46 19.40 -20.74
CA ALA A 691 12.61 19.52 -19.88
C ALA A 691 13.91 19.18 -20.62
N TRP A 692 15.00 19.69 -20.12
CA TRP A 692 16.32 19.48 -20.65
C TRP A 692 17.23 18.90 -19.57
N ALA A 693 17.98 17.86 -19.90
CA ALA A 693 19.00 17.31 -19.02
C ALA A 693 20.29 18.12 -19.14
N LEU A 694 20.79 18.54 -17.99
CA LEU A 694 21.99 19.34 -17.87
C LEU A 694 23.18 18.45 -17.50
N ARG A 695 24.26 18.54 -18.24
CA ARG A 695 25.53 17.91 -17.92
C ARG A 695 26.60 18.96 -17.64
N PRO A 696 27.31 18.82 -16.54
CA PRO A 696 28.38 19.76 -16.23
C PRO A 696 29.47 19.71 -17.31
N PRO A 697 30.11 20.84 -17.62
CA PRO A 697 31.26 20.86 -18.52
C PRO A 697 32.36 19.91 -17.98
N PRO A 698 33.14 19.25 -18.84
CA PRO A 698 34.24 18.41 -18.41
C PRO A 698 35.22 19.24 -17.57
N ALA A 699 35.63 18.67 -16.43
CA ALA A 699 36.56 19.34 -15.53
C ALA A 699 37.81 19.79 -16.32
N PRO A 700 38.29 21.02 -16.18
CA PRO A 700 39.49 21.47 -16.87
C PRO A 700 40.69 20.62 -16.44
N GLY A 701 41.10 19.67 -17.27
CA GLY A 701 42.30 18.86 -17.07
C GLY A 701 42.07 17.34 -16.88
N ALA A 702 40.99 16.73 -17.38
CA ALA A 702 40.86 15.28 -17.48
C ALA A 702 41.40 14.74 -18.81
#